data_1616bfca51d9b00b97644781ee40f9b4
#
_entry.id   1616bfca51d9b00b97644781ee40f9b4
#
_cell.length_a   1.000
_cell.length_b   1.000
_cell.length_c   1.000
_cell.angle_alpha   90.00
_cell.angle_beta   90.00
_cell.angle_gamma   90.00
#
_symmetry.space_group_name_H-M   'P 1'
#
loop_
_entity.id
_entity.type
_entity.pdbx_description
1 polymer ?
#
loop_
_entity_poly.entity_id
_entity_poly.type
_entity_poly.pdbx_seq_one_letter_code
_entity_poly.pdbx_strand_id
1 'polypeptide(L)'
;ELSLNPGMNIQDGMLTTHSERTYYAPEADFLREFLGAPWDMIDSPTPAQNELFGPKRRRVPEMMDLKHPVLLGPVQNQEHHMNGVVSRRDNFNEPILGFLEDAYKEFGELTGRHYGLVSTYKTEDADTVYVTLGCAAENIEEAVDYLRDNEGAKVGSMHVNVIRPFPEAAVINALRGKKNIIVLERTDEGLSGDNPLARDIRCALSKGVEAHRHKGTLPPIKPEERPLIFRGSYGIGSRDFRPEHVLGAYEYTQGKTHRKDGKGADDGETFFVLGVNHPYAVISKATPSLLPEKAIAVRFHSIGGWGMITTGKNLGSIIGEFGDVISKKDPSYDAFGALEDKLFVSANPKYGSEKKGAPTNYYLVVAPKPIRVNCELNHVDVVLCCDPKAFTHTNPLEGLNPGGCLVWESSDSPETAWQRIPQKHRQFVKDNNIRIFILPGFQIARNATSRQDLQLRMQGNSFLGAFFRVSSFLDDNSINEDQFRDVVEKQYQKKFGRFGEAVVSSNMEVMTQGFNLTQEITYGEVEDADTSSMRQSPLAPLGDHEIAPTAGCAESGCSSCEPPEEQPERAPVQTLAKFDSEFRNGLGYHQPAGALSAMGVMASGTGATQSKYVARRETPVYIAENCTQCMECITACPDTALPNTSQDVETILSTAARNYINNPEERVTLLQAIPEIEKQSREQMVESVQAKSDKPFSDIVSELVSGLENISDETKKEFSGIIAQLPLAYSNVTAIFRAVEKKSPGNGGLFSIFVSDLCKGCGECVQVCGDHDALRMTVETEELNAQLTTAQIF
;
A
#
# COMPACT_ATOMS: atom_id res chain seq x y z
N GLU A 1 -14.73 31.19 15.08
CA GLU A 1 -15.87 32.12 15.32
C GLU A 1 -15.49 33.28 16.25
N LEU A 2 -14.86 33.00 17.42
CA LEU A 2 -14.52 34.05 18.39
C LEU A 2 -13.42 34.99 17.87
N SER A 3 -12.41 34.48 17.20
CA SER A 3 -11.30 35.27 16.66
C SER A 3 -11.61 35.95 15.31
N LEU A 4 -12.65 35.50 14.59
CA LEU A 4 -12.97 35.89 13.21
C LEU A 4 -11.84 35.65 12.21
N ASN A 5 -10.90 34.77 12.54
CA ASN A 5 -9.87 34.33 11.63
C ASN A 5 -10.26 32.99 11.01
N PRO A 6 -9.86 32.71 9.76
CA PRO A 6 -9.95 31.36 9.20
C PRO A 6 -9.10 30.38 9.99
N GLY A 7 -9.63 29.18 10.23
CA GLY A 7 -8.92 28.09 10.88
C GLY A 7 -8.61 26.97 9.91
N MET A 8 -7.53 26.23 10.14
CA MET A 8 -7.17 25.04 9.39
C MET A 8 -6.89 23.90 10.37
N ASN A 9 -7.55 22.77 10.18
CA ASN A 9 -7.24 21.51 10.85
C ASN A 9 -6.45 20.64 9.87
N ILE A 10 -5.30 20.15 10.33
CA ILE A 10 -4.38 19.33 9.53
C ILE A 10 -4.34 17.93 10.13
N GLN A 11 -4.58 16.92 9.30
CA GLN A 11 -4.54 15.52 9.67
C GLN A 11 -3.59 14.76 8.74
N ASP A 12 -2.96 13.70 9.27
CA ASP A 12 -2.19 12.77 8.44
C ASP A 12 -3.11 12.02 7.47
N GLY A 13 -2.75 11.98 6.19
CA GLY A 13 -3.59 11.46 5.14
C GLY A 13 -3.81 9.95 5.20
N MET A 14 -2.78 9.17 5.55
CA MET A 14 -2.86 7.69 5.55
C MET A 14 -3.15 7.13 6.95
N LEU A 15 -2.36 7.54 7.94
CA LEU A 15 -2.41 6.97 9.28
C LEU A 15 -3.61 7.45 10.11
N THR A 16 -4.28 8.50 9.68
CA THR A 16 -5.52 9.00 10.31
C THR A 16 -6.75 8.69 9.47
N THR A 17 -6.73 8.99 8.16
CA THR A 17 -7.93 8.89 7.31
C THR A 17 -8.24 7.48 6.81
N HIS A 18 -7.25 6.58 6.75
CA HIS A 18 -7.40 5.21 6.27
C HIS A 18 -7.40 4.17 7.39
N SER A 19 -6.98 4.54 8.60
CA SER A 19 -7.04 3.66 9.76
C SER A 19 -8.47 3.56 10.31
N GLU A 20 -8.76 2.45 10.96
CA GLU A 20 -9.96 2.29 11.80
C GLU A 20 -9.53 2.26 13.25
N ARG A 21 -10.20 3.07 14.06
CA ARG A 21 -9.94 3.15 15.49
C ARG A 21 -11.22 3.32 16.28
N THR A 22 -11.21 2.85 17.50
CA THR A 22 -12.24 3.19 18.49
C THR A 22 -12.13 4.67 18.81
N TYR A 23 -13.23 5.40 18.71
CA TYR A 23 -13.30 6.81 19.07
C TYR A 23 -14.66 7.14 19.73
N TYR A 24 -14.68 8.24 20.47
CA TYR A 24 -15.89 8.76 21.09
C TYR A 24 -16.51 9.79 20.17
N ALA A 25 -17.66 9.46 19.58
CA ALA A 25 -18.42 10.40 18.77
C ALA A 25 -19.11 11.43 19.69
N PRO A 26 -19.00 12.72 19.40
CA PRO A 26 -19.73 13.73 20.17
C PRO A 26 -21.24 13.66 19.89
N GLU A 27 -22.03 13.75 20.95
CA GLU A 27 -23.50 13.83 20.87
C GLU A 27 -23.92 15.18 20.29
N ALA A 28 -25.10 15.23 19.65
CA ALA A 28 -25.59 16.45 19.01
C ALA A 28 -25.88 17.58 20.05
N ASP A 29 -26.34 17.20 21.22
CA ASP A 29 -26.61 18.18 22.31
C ASP A 29 -25.29 18.74 22.86
N PHE A 30 -24.25 17.91 23.02
CA PHE A 30 -22.92 18.39 23.38
C PHE A 30 -22.36 19.35 22.33
N LEU A 31 -22.51 19.03 21.03
CA LEU A 31 -22.04 19.91 19.97
C LEU A 31 -22.74 21.27 20.02
N ARG A 32 -24.05 21.29 20.32
CA ARG A 32 -24.80 22.52 20.47
C ARG A 32 -24.38 23.34 21.70
N GLU A 33 -24.11 22.67 22.82
CA GLU A 33 -23.65 23.32 24.05
C GLU A 33 -22.27 23.94 23.85
N PHE A 34 -21.31 23.17 23.33
CA PHE A 34 -19.93 23.62 23.16
C PHE A 34 -19.76 24.65 22.03
N LEU A 35 -20.37 24.43 20.87
CA LEU A 35 -20.17 25.30 19.70
C LEU A 35 -21.16 26.48 19.68
N GLY A 36 -22.36 26.34 20.26
CA GLY A 36 -23.46 27.26 20.09
C GLY A 36 -24.06 27.23 18.68
N ALA A 37 -24.94 28.18 18.39
CA ALA A 37 -25.50 28.35 17.05
C ALA A 37 -24.94 29.62 16.37
N PRO A 38 -24.82 29.64 15.02
CA PRO A 38 -24.29 30.81 14.29
C PRO A 38 -25.03 32.12 14.56
N TRP A 39 -26.32 32.04 14.89
CA TRP A 39 -27.18 33.20 15.18
C TRP A 39 -27.22 33.63 16.64
N ASP A 40 -26.57 32.91 17.55
CA ASP A 40 -26.55 33.28 18.96
C ASP A 40 -25.88 34.64 19.14
N MET A 41 -26.43 35.44 20.02
CA MET A 41 -25.89 36.73 20.37
C MET A 41 -24.84 36.56 21.46
N ILE A 42 -23.62 36.91 21.17
CA ILE A 42 -22.46 36.88 22.10
C ILE A 42 -21.99 38.31 22.35
N ASP A 43 -21.35 38.53 23.49
CA ASP A 43 -20.58 39.74 23.72
C ASP A 43 -19.38 39.77 22.76
N SER A 44 -19.07 40.99 22.26
CA SER A 44 -17.90 41.13 21.35
C SER A 44 -16.60 40.80 22.09
N PRO A 45 -15.88 39.75 21.73
CA PRO A 45 -14.81 39.20 22.57
C PRO A 45 -13.55 40.08 22.67
N THR A 46 -13.37 41.03 21.75
CA THR A 46 -12.19 41.89 21.72
C THR A 46 -12.60 43.37 21.53
N PRO A 47 -11.74 44.31 21.92
CA PRO A 47 -11.98 45.74 21.66
C PRO A 47 -12.21 46.06 20.18
N ALA A 48 -11.44 45.44 19.29
CA ALA A 48 -11.58 45.61 17.85
C ALA A 48 -12.95 45.12 17.34
N GLN A 49 -13.43 44.00 17.85
CA GLN A 49 -14.75 43.49 17.47
C GLN A 49 -15.86 44.37 18.05
N ASN A 50 -15.69 44.90 19.26
CA ASN A 50 -16.61 45.84 19.83
C ASN A 50 -16.70 47.14 19.00
N GLU A 51 -15.56 47.61 18.47
CA GLU A 51 -15.55 48.76 17.55
C GLU A 51 -16.28 48.46 16.24
N LEU A 52 -16.12 47.28 15.69
CA LEU A 52 -16.71 46.90 14.39
C LEU A 52 -18.20 46.56 14.48
N PHE A 53 -18.62 45.85 15.53
CA PHE A 53 -19.96 45.26 15.64
C PHE A 53 -20.80 45.82 16.81
N GLY A 54 -20.20 46.66 17.67
CA GLY A 54 -20.82 47.07 18.94
C GLY A 54 -20.60 46.06 20.07
N PRO A 55 -21.16 46.28 21.28
CA PRO A 55 -20.90 45.45 22.46
C PRO A 55 -21.40 44.01 22.33
N LYS A 56 -22.33 43.73 21.44
CA LYS A 56 -22.85 42.38 21.13
C LYS A 56 -22.92 42.16 19.63
N ARG A 57 -22.64 40.95 19.21
CA ARG A 57 -22.74 40.53 17.83
C ARG A 57 -23.28 39.12 17.73
N ARG A 58 -23.74 38.73 16.53
CA ARG A 58 -23.98 37.31 16.22
C ARG A 58 -22.65 36.52 16.34
N ARG A 59 -22.73 35.27 16.79
CA ARG A 59 -21.57 34.35 16.87
C ARG A 59 -20.85 34.27 15.53
N VAL A 60 -21.59 34.07 14.46
CA VAL A 60 -21.10 34.22 13.09
C VAL A 60 -21.69 35.50 12.52
N PRO A 61 -20.89 36.56 12.30
CA PRO A 61 -21.38 37.81 11.72
C PRO A 61 -22.00 37.60 10.35
N GLU A 62 -23.05 38.32 10.06
CA GLU A 62 -23.70 38.30 8.77
C GLU A 62 -22.91 39.17 7.78
N MET A 63 -22.37 38.54 6.73
CA MET A 63 -21.53 39.23 5.75
C MET A 63 -22.29 40.08 4.77
N MET A 64 -23.59 39.82 4.59
CA MET A 64 -24.48 40.57 3.72
C MET A 64 -25.65 41.09 4.52
N ASP A 65 -25.54 42.34 4.99
CA ASP A 65 -26.65 43.08 5.59
C ASP A 65 -27.09 44.19 4.64
N LEU A 66 -28.28 44.03 4.05
CA LEU A 66 -28.83 45.01 3.10
C LEU A 66 -29.16 46.34 3.74
N LYS A 67 -29.32 46.39 5.07
CA LYS A 67 -29.57 47.66 5.83
C LYS A 67 -28.26 48.40 6.13
N HIS A 68 -27.17 47.66 6.22
CA HIS A 68 -25.81 48.19 6.51
C HIS A 68 -24.82 47.64 5.49
N PRO A 69 -24.93 48.01 4.22
CA PRO A 69 -24.12 47.44 3.16
C PRO A 69 -22.65 47.84 3.34
N VAL A 70 -21.76 46.84 3.27
CA VAL A 70 -20.30 47.03 3.30
C VAL A 70 -19.66 46.38 2.08
N LEU A 71 -18.61 47.00 1.58
CA LEU A 71 -17.78 46.45 0.53
C LEU A 71 -16.59 45.75 1.16
N LEU A 72 -16.50 44.43 0.96
CA LEU A 72 -15.38 43.62 1.43
C LEU A 72 -14.39 43.32 0.29
N GLY A 73 -13.08 43.29 0.63
CA GLY A 73 -12.02 42.96 -0.31
C GLY A 73 -11.73 44.00 -1.39
N PRO A 74 -11.88 45.34 -1.13
CA PRO A 74 -11.47 46.34 -2.12
C PRO A 74 -9.97 46.27 -2.40
N VAL A 75 -9.56 46.69 -3.58
CA VAL A 75 -8.13 46.90 -3.87
C VAL A 75 -7.57 47.98 -2.94
N GLN A 76 -6.51 47.64 -2.23
CA GLN A 76 -5.83 48.55 -1.30
C GLN A 76 -4.54 49.06 -1.96
N ASN A 77 -4.37 50.39 -1.92
CA ASN A 77 -3.12 51.03 -2.33
C ASN A 77 -2.03 50.82 -1.27
N GLN A 78 -0.81 51.16 -1.61
CA GLN A 78 0.39 50.89 -0.79
C GLN A 78 0.27 51.50 0.63
N GLU A 79 -0.30 52.68 0.77
CA GLU A 79 -0.47 53.36 2.04
C GLU A 79 -1.43 52.66 3.01
N HIS A 80 -2.37 51.88 2.49
CA HIS A 80 -3.38 51.19 3.29
C HIS A 80 -3.03 49.72 3.55
N HIS A 81 -2.42 49.03 2.57
CA HIS A 81 -2.18 47.60 2.65
C HIS A 81 -1.30 47.19 3.83
N MET A 82 -0.15 47.87 4.00
CA MET A 82 0.75 47.57 5.10
C MET A 82 0.13 47.85 6.47
N ASN A 83 -0.63 48.96 6.61
CA ASN A 83 -1.36 49.30 7.83
C ASN A 83 -2.35 48.18 8.19
N GLY A 84 -3.13 47.69 7.21
CA GLY A 84 -4.07 46.60 7.41
C GLY A 84 -3.37 45.28 7.81
N VAL A 85 -2.26 44.95 7.20
CA VAL A 85 -1.49 43.73 7.53
C VAL A 85 -0.91 43.82 8.96
N VAL A 86 -0.31 44.94 9.34
CA VAL A 86 0.29 45.08 10.68
C VAL A 86 -0.77 45.15 11.77
N SER A 87 -1.89 45.86 11.56
CA SER A 87 -2.95 45.96 12.55
C SER A 87 -3.65 44.66 12.87
N ARG A 88 -3.55 43.64 12.02
CA ARG A 88 -4.06 42.29 12.34
C ARG A 88 -3.36 41.67 13.53
N ARG A 89 -2.09 42.00 13.81
CA ARG A 89 -1.32 41.44 14.92
C ARG A 89 -2.04 41.60 16.24
N ASP A 90 -2.37 42.84 16.60
CA ASP A 90 -2.90 43.19 17.90
C ASP A 90 -4.44 43.01 17.97
N ASN A 91 -5.12 43.24 16.84
CA ASN A 91 -6.58 43.24 16.81
C ASN A 91 -7.24 41.87 16.59
N PHE A 92 -6.54 40.94 15.89
CA PHE A 92 -7.12 39.64 15.52
C PHE A 92 -6.23 38.44 15.78
N ASN A 93 -4.90 38.58 15.73
CA ASN A 93 -4.00 37.44 15.88
C ASN A 93 -3.60 37.19 17.35
N GLU A 94 -3.32 38.25 18.09
CA GLU A 94 -2.89 38.14 19.50
C GLU A 94 -3.89 37.38 20.39
N PRO A 95 -5.23 37.55 20.26
CA PRO A 95 -6.19 36.87 21.11
C PRO A 95 -6.37 35.37 20.80
N ILE A 96 -5.87 34.86 19.67
CA ILE A 96 -6.16 33.50 19.19
C ILE A 96 -5.77 32.41 20.21
N LEU A 97 -4.56 32.51 20.77
CA LEU A 97 -4.11 31.50 21.73
C LEU A 97 -4.96 31.47 22.99
N GLY A 98 -5.36 32.63 23.51
CA GLY A 98 -6.27 32.73 24.66
C GLY A 98 -7.64 32.08 24.36
N PHE A 99 -8.24 32.35 23.20
CA PHE A 99 -9.48 31.69 22.81
C PHE A 99 -9.36 30.17 22.66
N LEU A 100 -8.20 29.68 22.21
CA LEU A 100 -7.96 28.23 22.12
C LEU A 100 -7.77 27.61 23.52
N GLU A 101 -7.06 28.27 24.42
CA GLU A 101 -6.91 27.80 25.81
C GLU A 101 -8.25 27.72 26.53
N ASP A 102 -9.09 28.75 26.39
CA ASP A 102 -10.45 28.78 26.97
C ASP A 102 -11.32 27.66 26.38
N ALA A 103 -11.27 27.45 25.06
CA ALA A 103 -12.02 26.38 24.39
C ALA A 103 -11.53 24.97 24.81
N TYR A 104 -10.22 24.76 24.96
CA TYR A 104 -9.69 23.48 25.46
C TYR A 104 -10.10 23.23 26.91
N LYS A 105 -10.10 24.27 27.73
CA LYS A 105 -10.54 24.18 29.12
C LYS A 105 -12.02 23.80 29.22
N GLU A 106 -12.89 24.51 28.51
CA GLU A 106 -14.34 24.24 28.44
C GLU A 106 -14.63 22.83 27.92
N PHE A 107 -13.92 22.40 26.86
CA PHE A 107 -14.04 21.05 26.36
C PHE A 107 -13.64 20.00 27.39
N GLY A 108 -12.58 20.23 28.15
CA GLY A 108 -12.14 19.35 29.23
C GLY A 108 -13.16 19.28 30.36
N GLU A 109 -13.76 20.40 30.76
CA GLU A 109 -14.81 20.47 31.79
C GLU A 109 -16.06 19.70 31.38
N LEU A 110 -16.46 19.80 30.10
CA LEU A 110 -17.64 19.12 29.57
C LEU A 110 -17.45 17.60 29.33
N THR A 111 -16.23 17.17 28.96
CA THR A 111 -15.97 15.80 28.51
C THR A 111 -15.08 14.97 29.40
N GLY A 112 -14.42 15.58 30.40
CA GLY A 112 -13.35 14.94 31.14
C GLY A 112 -12.05 14.72 30.36
N ARG A 113 -11.95 15.16 29.09
CA ARG A 113 -10.80 15.03 28.22
C ARG A 113 -10.06 16.35 28.09
N HIS A 114 -8.90 16.44 28.71
CA HIS A 114 -8.13 17.69 28.79
C HIS A 114 -7.07 17.77 27.71
N TYR A 115 -7.14 18.76 26.86
CA TYR A 115 -6.15 19.11 25.84
C TYR A 115 -5.64 20.52 26.11
N GLY A 116 -4.55 20.92 25.41
CA GLY A 116 -3.99 22.25 25.49
C GLY A 116 -3.32 22.67 24.20
N LEU A 117 -2.66 23.80 24.17
CA LEU A 117 -1.86 24.26 23.02
C LEU A 117 -0.72 23.27 22.70
N VAL A 118 -0.21 22.62 23.73
CA VAL A 118 0.68 21.46 23.71
C VAL A 118 0.14 20.39 24.66
N SER A 119 0.36 19.12 24.36
CA SER A 119 0.05 18.01 25.26
C SER A 119 1.36 17.38 25.72
N THR A 120 1.56 17.24 27.02
CA THR A 120 2.76 16.65 27.60
C THR A 120 2.45 15.28 28.20
N TYR A 121 3.37 14.34 28.07
CA TYR A 121 3.26 13.01 28.63
C TYR A 121 4.53 12.64 29.39
N LYS A 122 4.39 12.43 30.71
CA LYS A 122 5.47 12.06 31.64
C LYS A 122 6.71 12.98 31.54
N THR A 123 6.48 14.29 31.40
CA THR A 123 7.57 15.28 31.23
C THR A 123 8.10 15.84 32.54
N GLU A 124 7.41 15.70 33.67
CA GLU A 124 7.68 16.37 34.92
C GLU A 124 9.10 16.07 35.43
N ASP A 125 9.49 14.81 35.44
CA ASP A 125 10.78 14.30 35.90
C ASP A 125 11.74 13.93 34.75
N ALA A 126 11.33 14.18 33.50
CA ALA A 126 12.09 13.80 32.31
C ALA A 126 13.33 14.68 32.12
N ASP A 127 14.45 14.03 31.83
CA ASP A 127 15.69 14.68 31.38
C ASP A 127 15.68 14.88 29.85
N THR A 128 15.06 13.94 29.13
CA THR A 128 14.93 13.95 27.66
C THR A 128 13.45 13.98 27.28
N VAL A 129 13.07 14.82 26.31
CA VAL A 129 11.69 14.97 25.85
C VAL A 129 11.63 14.85 24.34
N TYR A 130 10.80 13.93 23.84
CA TYR A 130 10.40 13.90 22.44
C TYR A 130 9.44 15.04 22.11
N VAL A 131 9.59 15.63 20.94
CA VAL A 131 8.64 16.62 20.43
C VAL A 131 8.21 16.24 19.02
N THR A 132 6.92 16.19 18.79
CA THR A 132 6.35 15.75 17.52
C THR A 132 5.02 16.41 17.20
N LEU A 133 4.53 16.13 15.98
CA LEU A 133 3.20 16.49 15.47
C LEU A 133 2.43 15.24 15.06
N GLY A 134 1.10 15.30 15.20
CA GLY A 134 0.18 14.32 14.63
C GLY A 134 0.27 12.91 15.22
N CYS A 135 -0.08 11.92 14.41
CA CYS A 135 -0.28 10.53 14.84
C CYS A 135 0.95 9.81 15.41
N ALA A 136 2.16 10.35 15.23
CA ALA A 136 3.37 9.77 15.82
C ALA A 136 3.42 9.90 17.36
N ALA A 137 2.66 10.83 17.94
CA ALA A 137 2.63 11.04 19.39
C ALA A 137 2.28 9.78 20.16
N GLU A 138 1.29 9.03 19.70
CA GLU A 138 0.84 7.80 20.37
C GLU A 138 1.91 6.71 20.37
N ASN A 139 2.60 6.48 19.23
CA ASN A 139 3.73 5.54 19.16
C ASN A 139 4.87 5.95 20.10
N ILE A 140 5.11 7.24 20.23
CA ILE A 140 6.15 7.78 21.11
C ILE A 140 5.76 7.60 22.58
N GLU A 141 4.52 7.82 22.95
CA GLU A 141 4.03 7.61 24.32
C GLU A 141 4.20 6.16 24.78
N GLU A 142 3.88 5.18 23.92
CA GLU A 142 4.13 3.76 24.24
C GLU A 142 5.63 3.46 24.35
N ALA A 143 6.46 4.02 23.51
CA ALA A 143 7.91 3.86 23.61
C ALA A 143 8.47 4.55 24.87
N VAL A 144 7.90 5.68 25.29
CA VAL A 144 8.23 6.35 26.55
C VAL A 144 7.92 5.43 27.73
N ASP A 145 6.76 4.77 27.74
CA ASP A 145 6.39 3.82 28.78
C ASP A 145 7.38 2.65 28.83
N TYR A 146 7.66 2.04 27.69
CA TYR A 146 8.64 0.96 27.58
C TYR A 146 10.04 1.36 28.10
N LEU A 147 10.55 2.52 27.69
CA LEU A 147 11.87 3.00 28.13
C LEU A 147 11.91 3.27 29.66
N ARG A 148 10.82 3.80 30.22
CA ARG A 148 10.71 4.03 31.67
C ARG A 148 10.64 2.72 32.46
N ASP A 149 9.81 1.80 32.02
CA ASP A 149 9.52 0.58 32.75
C ASP A 149 10.67 -0.44 32.63
N ASN A 150 11.34 -0.52 31.47
CA ASN A 150 12.38 -1.51 31.24
C ASN A 150 13.81 -0.98 31.40
N GLU A 151 14.04 0.33 31.15
CA GLU A 151 15.39 0.92 31.23
C GLU A 151 15.53 1.94 32.36
N GLY A 152 14.48 2.25 33.11
CA GLY A 152 14.50 3.29 34.12
C GLY A 152 14.78 4.70 33.56
N ALA A 153 14.48 4.91 32.29
CA ALA A 153 14.80 6.13 31.56
C ALA A 153 13.95 7.32 32.06
N LYS A 154 14.57 8.48 32.27
CA LYS A 154 13.84 9.72 32.53
C LYS A 154 13.48 10.42 31.23
N VAL A 155 12.49 9.89 30.53
CA VAL A 155 12.04 10.35 29.21
C VAL A 155 10.55 10.66 29.23
N GLY A 156 10.16 11.67 28.46
CA GLY A 156 8.76 12.04 28.24
C GLY A 156 8.54 12.50 26.80
N SER A 157 7.31 12.90 26.48
CA SER A 157 6.99 13.44 25.17
C SER A 157 6.12 14.69 25.25
N MET A 158 6.18 15.52 24.22
CA MET A 158 5.34 16.67 24.01
C MET A 158 4.80 16.64 22.58
N HIS A 159 3.50 16.73 22.47
CA HIS A 159 2.79 16.90 21.19
C HIS A 159 2.38 18.36 21.04
N VAL A 160 2.70 18.98 19.91
CA VAL A 160 2.30 20.37 19.62
C VAL A 160 0.96 20.33 18.89
N ASN A 161 -0.11 20.81 19.56
CA ASN A 161 -1.47 20.78 19.00
C ASN A 161 -1.77 21.97 18.10
N VAL A 162 -1.14 23.13 18.37
CA VAL A 162 -1.33 24.39 17.65
C VAL A 162 -0.02 24.83 17.01
N ILE A 163 0.02 24.87 15.66
CA ILE A 163 1.23 25.23 14.91
C ILE A 163 1.25 26.73 14.56
N ARG A 164 0.08 27.37 14.45
CA ARG A 164 -0.04 28.83 14.15
C ARG A 164 -1.30 29.41 14.81
N PRO A 165 -1.16 30.43 15.63
CA PRO A 165 0.10 31.01 16.15
C PRO A 165 0.91 29.99 16.93
N PHE A 166 2.26 30.02 16.84
CA PHE A 166 3.09 29.07 17.58
C PHE A 166 3.03 29.38 19.10
N PRO A 167 2.75 28.37 19.96
CA PRO A 167 2.50 28.60 21.38
C PRO A 167 3.84 28.69 22.16
N GLU A 168 4.62 29.72 21.92
CA GLU A 168 6.00 29.88 22.44
C GLU A 168 6.07 29.73 23.95
N ALA A 169 5.17 30.36 24.68
CA ALA A 169 5.16 30.29 26.16
C ALA A 169 4.90 28.87 26.68
N ALA A 170 3.96 28.18 26.11
CA ALA A 170 3.66 26.77 26.46
C ALA A 170 4.85 25.84 26.16
N VAL A 171 5.47 25.99 24.99
CA VAL A 171 6.66 25.24 24.58
C VAL A 171 7.84 25.49 25.52
N ILE A 172 8.11 26.74 25.84
CA ILE A 172 9.19 27.14 26.78
C ILE A 172 8.95 26.49 28.14
N ASN A 173 7.74 26.59 28.69
CA ASN A 173 7.38 26.01 29.98
C ASN A 173 7.57 24.50 30.05
N ALA A 174 7.24 23.79 28.96
CA ALA A 174 7.37 22.33 28.88
C ALA A 174 8.85 21.88 28.74
N LEU A 175 9.69 22.66 28.07
CA LEU A 175 11.02 22.23 27.64
C LEU A 175 12.20 22.86 28.40
N ARG A 176 11.99 23.95 29.12
CA ARG A 176 13.08 24.59 29.90
C ARG A 176 13.62 23.65 30.96
N GLY A 177 14.95 23.66 31.15
CA GLY A 177 15.64 22.84 32.17
C GLY A 177 15.76 21.36 31.82
N LYS A 178 15.25 20.92 30.65
CA LYS A 178 15.52 19.60 30.13
C LYS A 178 16.94 19.49 29.60
N LYS A 179 17.53 18.28 29.61
CA LYS A 179 18.89 18.07 29.05
C LYS A 179 18.84 17.98 27.53
N ASN A 180 17.98 17.11 27.02
CA ASN A 180 17.87 16.82 25.62
C ASN A 180 16.43 16.98 25.14
N ILE A 181 16.27 17.44 23.91
CA ILE A 181 15.01 17.45 23.17
C ILE A 181 15.22 16.68 21.86
N ILE A 182 14.34 15.77 21.54
CA ILE A 182 14.33 14.98 20.30
C ILE A 182 13.15 15.45 19.47
N VAL A 183 13.39 16.31 18.47
CA VAL A 183 12.34 16.78 17.56
C VAL A 183 12.24 15.81 16.39
N LEU A 184 11.12 15.13 16.26
CA LEU A 184 10.84 14.20 15.18
C LEU A 184 9.80 14.78 14.22
N GLU A 185 10.16 14.88 12.94
CA GLU A 185 9.32 15.52 11.92
C GLU A 185 9.20 14.63 10.68
N ARG A 186 7.97 14.56 10.15
CA ARG A 186 7.67 13.85 8.89
C ARG A 186 7.97 14.75 7.69
N THR A 187 9.14 15.32 7.68
CA THR A 187 9.68 16.20 6.63
C THR A 187 11.20 16.19 6.63
N ASP A 188 11.80 16.68 5.57
CA ASP A 188 13.23 16.92 5.47
C ASP A 188 13.50 18.18 4.64
N GLU A 189 14.04 19.20 5.29
CA GLU A 189 14.39 20.50 4.68
C GLU A 189 15.91 20.72 4.69
N GLY A 190 16.64 19.86 3.98
CA GLY A 190 18.10 19.86 3.99
C GLY A 190 18.76 21.22 3.66
N LEU A 191 18.10 22.07 2.88
CA LEU A 191 18.61 23.42 2.54
C LEU A 191 18.40 24.44 3.66
N SER A 192 17.53 24.18 4.61
CA SER A 192 17.24 25.11 5.73
C SER A 192 18.07 24.85 6.97
N GLY A 193 18.84 23.79 7.02
CA GLY A 193 19.61 23.37 8.18
C GLY A 193 18.78 22.73 9.30
N ASP A 194 17.60 23.22 9.60
CA ASP A 194 16.60 22.63 10.52
C ASP A 194 15.24 22.48 9.85
N ASN A 195 14.52 21.46 10.22
CA ASN A 195 13.13 21.28 9.84
C ASN A 195 12.21 22.31 10.53
N PRO A 196 10.98 22.55 10.02
CA PRO A 196 10.12 23.65 10.48
C PRO A 196 9.84 23.67 11.98
N LEU A 197 9.45 22.53 12.57
CA LEU A 197 9.15 22.45 14.00
C LEU A 197 10.41 22.68 14.85
N ALA A 198 11.54 22.10 14.45
CA ALA A 198 12.81 22.32 15.14
C ALA A 198 13.22 23.79 15.11
N ARG A 199 12.99 24.50 14.01
CA ARG A 199 13.22 25.97 13.93
C ARG A 199 12.31 26.75 14.87
N ASP A 200 11.01 26.44 14.90
CA ASP A 200 10.07 27.13 15.77
C ASP A 200 10.42 26.92 17.26
N ILE A 201 10.80 25.68 17.64
CA ILE A 201 11.28 25.37 19.00
C ILE A 201 12.57 26.12 19.34
N ARG A 202 13.55 26.13 18.43
CA ARG A 202 14.79 26.92 18.66
C ARG A 202 14.52 28.40 18.82
N CYS A 203 13.59 28.93 18.00
CA CYS A 203 13.17 30.31 18.08
C CYS A 203 12.52 30.63 19.44
N ALA A 204 11.56 29.79 19.88
CA ALA A 204 10.90 29.98 21.18
C ALA A 204 11.89 29.93 22.34
N LEU A 205 12.75 28.93 22.40
CA LEU A 205 13.78 28.80 23.45
C LEU A 205 14.79 29.95 23.41
N SER A 206 15.19 30.45 22.23
CA SER A 206 16.06 31.61 22.10
C SER A 206 15.40 32.86 22.62
N LYS A 207 14.13 33.10 22.28
CA LYS A 207 13.35 34.23 22.84
C LYS A 207 13.19 34.12 24.36
N GLY A 208 13.06 32.91 24.91
CA GLY A 208 13.08 32.70 26.37
C GLY A 208 14.42 33.13 27.01
N VAL A 209 15.55 32.85 26.35
CA VAL A 209 16.88 33.36 26.81
C VAL A 209 16.98 34.90 26.69
N GLU A 210 16.44 35.46 25.63
CA GLU A 210 16.36 36.91 25.46
C GLU A 210 15.47 37.56 26.55
N ALA A 211 14.31 36.96 26.85
CA ALA A 211 13.40 37.40 27.91
C ALA A 211 14.09 37.42 29.31
N HIS A 212 14.99 36.47 29.56
CA HIS A 212 15.79 36.46 30.77
C HIS A 212 16.72 37.70 30.85
N ARG A 213 17.29 38.14 29.74
CA ARG A 213 18.18 39.28 29.67
C ARG A 213 17.46 40.62 29.69
N HIS A 214 16.30 40.73 29.07
CA HIS A 214 15.60 41.98 28.76
C HIS A 214 14.21 42.13 29.37
N LYS A 215 13.80 41.25 30.31
CA LYS A 215 12.45 41.24 30.90
C LYS A 215 11.34 41.22 29.82
N GLY A 216 11.42 40.24 28.92
CA GLY A 216 10.39 40.01 27.90
C GLY A 216 9.07 39.47 28.51
N THR A 217 8.05 39.33 27.68
CA THR A 217 6.71 38.77 28.04
C THR A 217 6.72 37.25 28.12
N LEU A 218 7.68 36.59 27.46
CA LEU A 218 7.82 35.12 27.47
C LEU A 218 8.46 34.61 28.76
N PRO A 219 8.20 33.35 29.14
CA PRO A 219 8.88 32.71 30.26
C PRO A 219 10.41 32.77 30.11
N PRO A 220 11.17 33.27 31.08
CA PRO A 220 12.61 33.41 30.97
C PRO A 220 13.34 32.07 31.13
N ILE A 221 14.38 31.88 30.33
CA ILE A 221 15.28 30.71 30.37
C ILE A 221 16.70 31.21 30.64
N LYS A 222 17.37 30.65 31.67
CA LYS A 222 18.79 30.89 31.84
C LYS A 222 19.58 30.15 30.75
N PRO A 223 20.71 30.70 30.29
CA PRO A 223 21.52 30.06 29.23
C PRO A 223 21.88 28.58 29.53
N GLU A 224 22.17 28.28 30.80
CA GLU A 224 22.50 26.94 31.28
C GLU A 224 21.29 25.95 31.34
N GLU A 225 20.08 26.47 31.31
CA GLU A 225 18.82 25.70 31.26
C GLU A 225 18.36 25.37 29.84
N ARG A 226 19.12 25.85 28.84
CA ARG A 226 18.81 25.59 27.43
C ARG A 226 19.16 24.15 27.04
N PRO A 227 18.18 23.34 26.58
CA PRO A 227 18.42 21.97 26.20
C PRO A 227 19.25 21.84 24.91
N LEU A 228 19.94 20.70 24.76
CA LEU A 228 20.49 20.28 23.47
C LEU A 228 19.33 19.72 22.59
N ILE A 229 19.29 20.13 21.33
CA ILE A 229 18.22 19.78 20.40
C ILE A 229 18.74 18.81 19.35
N PHE A 230 18.22 17.59 19.37
CA PHE A 230 18.37 16.57 18.35
C PHE A 230 17.20 16.62 17.38
N ARG A 231 17.43 16.29 16.11
CA ARG A 231 16.47 16.38 15.02
C ARG A 231 16.43 15.09 14.22
N GLY A 232 15.24 14.54 14.02
CA GLY A 232 15.06 13.35 13.25
C GLY A 232 14.03 13.53 12.14
N SER A 233 14.42 13.21 10.89
CA SER A 233 13.47 13.10 9.77
C SER A 233 12.99 11.68 9.65
N TYR A 234 11.67 11.47 9.51
CA TYR A 234 11.05 10.15 9.39
C TYR A 234 9.80 10.17 8.52
N GLY A 235 9.34 9.00 8.07
CA GLY A 235 7.96 8.75 7.65
C GLY A 235 7.49 9.43 6.37
N ILE A 236 8.37 10.08 5.60
CA ILE A 236 8.01 10.72 4.33
C ILE A 236 7.53 9.67 3.34
N GLY A 237 6.46 9.99 2.58
CA GLY A 237 5.87 9.06 1.64
C GLY A 237 5.19 7.84 2.30
N SER A 238 4.67 8.04 3.52
CA SER A 238 4.03 6.97 4.33
C SER A 238 4.98 5.83 4.72
N ARG A 239 6.30 6.10 4.74
CA ARG A 239 7.25 5.16 5.28
C ARG A 239 6.98 4.92 6.75
N ASP A 240 7.03 3.66 7.15
CA ASP A 240 6.60 3.24 8.47
C ASP A 240 7.45 3.82 9.60
N PHE A 241 6.80 4.10 10.73
CA PHE A 241 7.42 4.65 11.94
C PHE A 241 7.19 3.70 13.11
N ARG A 242 8.17 2.85 13.37
CA ARG A 242 8.08 1.72 14.28
C ARG A 242 8.70 2.00 15.65
N PRO A 243 8.37 1.21 16.69
CA PRO A 243 8.98 1.34 18.02
C PRO A 243 10.50 1.41 18.01
N GLU A 244 11.17 0.54 17.25
CA GLU A 244 12.64 0.51 17.16
C GLU A 244 13.26 1.81 16.63
N HIS A 245 12.53 2.60 15.86
CA HIS A 245 12.93 3.92 15.42
C HIS A 245 12.91 4.92 16.58
N VAL A 246 11.85 4.87 17.40
CA VAL A 246 11.73 5.75 18.58
C VAL A 246 12.81 5.41 19.59
N LEU A 247 12.98 4.12 19.92
CA LEU A 247 14.00 3.65 20.84
C LEU A 247 15.40 4.05 20.37
N GLY A 248 15.70 3.84 19.07
CA GLY A 248 16.98 4.22 18.47
C GLY A 248 17.26 5.72 18.58
N ALA A 249 16.26 6.58 18.41
CA ALA A 249 16.41 8.02 18.60
C ALA A 249 16.80 8.39 20.04
N TYR A 250 16.21 7.73 21.06
CA TYR A 250 16.60 7.91 22.45
C TYR A 250 18.01 7.39 22.71
N GLU A 251 18.31 6.17 22.32
CA GLU A 251 19.63 5.56 22.47
C GLU A 251 20.75 6.40 21.86
N TYR A 252 20.44 7.04 20.71
CA TYR A 252 21.36 7.95 20.04
C TYR A 252 21.72 9.16 20.93
N THR A 253 20.72 9.78 21.57
CA THR A 253 20.96 10.92 22.46
C THR A 253 21.73 10.55 23.72
N GLN A 254 21.74 9.26 24.08
CA GLN A 254 22.46 8.73 25.23
C GLN A 254 23.86 8.18 24.87
N GLY A 255 24.30 8.29 23.61
CA GLY A 255 25.56 7.69 23.12
C GLY A 255 25.55 6.16 23.10
N LYS A 256 24.38 5.51 23.23
CA LYS A 256 24.26 4.04 23.21
C LYS A 256 24.29 3.46 21.79
N THR A 257 23.88 4.24 20.80
CA THR A 257 23.92 3.88 19.38
C THR A 257 24.45 5.02 18.53
N HIS A 258 24.89 4.70 17.32
CA HIS A 258 25.47 5.64 16.37
C HIS A 258 24.71 5.57 15.04
N ARG A 259 24.86 6.60 14.21
CA ARG A 259 24.44 6.57 12.82
C ARG A 259 25.23 5.49 12.04
N LYS A 260 24.71 5.05 10.91
CA LYS A 260 25.39 4.05 10.07
C LYS A 260 26.76 4.49 9.56
N ASP A 261 27.03 5.81 9.48
CA ASP A 261 28.35 6.36 9.14
C ASP A 261 29.34 6.33 10.32
N GLY A 262 28.94 5.77 11.46
CA GLY A 262 29.75 5.63 12.66
C GLY A 262 29.79 6.85 13.55
N LYS A 263 29.14 7.97 13.18
CA LYS A 263 29.10 9.18 14.00
C LYS A 263 27.97 9.15 15.02
N GLY A 264 28.21 9.74 16.17
CA GLY A 264 27.29 9.78 17.30
C GLY A 264 27.00 11.19 17.83
N ALA A 265 26.16 11.23 18.85
CA ALA A 265 25.89 12.45 19.62
C ALA A 265 27.16 13.03 20.22
N ASP A 266 28.10 12.19 20.66
CA ASP A 266 29.40 12.56 21.24
C ASP A 266 30.33 13.26 20.24
N ASP A 267 30.11 13.05 18.94
CA ASP A 267 30.82 13.77 17.87
C ASP A 267 30.22 15.16 17.57
N GLY A 268 29.18 15.57 18.30
CA GLY A 268 28.45 16.82 18.09
C GLY A 268 27.38 16.74 17.00
N GLU A 269 27.10 15.55 16.47
CA GLU A 269 26.10 15.35 15.44
C GLU A 269 24.70 15.29 16.06
N THR A 270 23.82 16.20 15.67
CA THR A 270 22.46 16.30 16.22
C THR A 270 21.37 15.95 15.24
N PHE A 271 21.72 15.66 13.98
CA PHE A 271 20.78 15.26 12.95
C PHE A 271 20.90 13.76 12.62
N PHE A 272 19.76 13.11 12.48
CA PHE A 272 19.64 11.71 12.06
C PHE A 272 18.38 11.47 11.25
N VAL A 273 18.28 10.31 10.61
CA VAL A 273 17.09 9.87 9.87
C VAL A 273 16.63 8.51 10.39
N LEU A 274 15.31 8.24 10.28
CA LEU A 274 14.71 7.02 10.77
C LEU A 274 14.00 6.25 9.63
N GLY A 275 14.05 4.92 9.68
CA GLY A 275 13.31 4.05 8.79
C GLY A 275 13.83 3.98 7.34
N VAL A 276 15.04 4.48 7.06
CA VAL A 276 15.66 4.44 5.73
C VAL A 276 17.08 3.87 5.78
N ASN A 277 17.55 3.32 4.67
CA ASN A 277 18.95 2.88 4.54
C ASN A 277 19.83 4.05 4.07
N HIS A 278 20.25 4.88 5.01
CA HIS A 278 21.05 6.10 4.80
C HIS A 278 22.23 6.13 5.77
N PRO A 279 23.37 6.77 5.44
CA PRO A 279 24.48 6.93 6.37
C PRO A 279 24.09 7.56 7.72
N TYR A 280 23.11 8.46 7.72
CA TYR A 280 22.61 9.13 8.94
C TYR A 280 21.51 8.34 9.66
N ALA A 281 21.20 7.12 9.22
CA ALA A 281 20.16 6.31 9.82
C ALA A 281 20.55 5.82 11.22
N VAL A 282 19.57 5.87 12.11
CA VAL A 282 19.63 5.35 13.48
C VAL A 282 18.49 4.35 13.68
N ILE A 283 18.76 3.26 14.38
CA ILE A 283 17.79 2.23 14.74
C ILE A 283 18.25 1.53 16.02
N SER A 284 17.32 1.15 16.87
CA SER A 284 17.57 0.26 18.01
C SER A 284 17.70 -1.19 17.54
N LYS A 285 18.43 -1.99 18.29
CA LYS A 285 18.45 -3.45 18.15
C LYS A 285 17.27 -4.10 18.84
N ALA A 286 16.65 -3.40 19.78
CA ALA A 286 15.43 -3.88 20.45
C ALA A 286 14.22 -3.66 19.56
N THR A 287 13.40 -4.72 19.41
CA THR A 287 12.15 -4.71 18.63
C THR A 287 10.99 -5.19 19.51
N PRO A 288 10.63 -4.45 20.57
CA PRO A 288 9.57 -4.89 21.47
C PRO A 288 8.20 -4.84 20.80
N SER A 289 7.32 -5.74 21.20
CA SER A 289 5.89 -5.52 20.99
C SER A 289 5.42 -4.49 22.01
N LEU A 290 4.91 -3.37 21.54
CA LEU A 290 4.33 -2.33 22.39
C LEU A 290 2.79 -2.41 22.42
N LEU A 291 2.24 -3.54 22.01
CA LEU A 291 0.80 -3.79 22.10
C LEU A 291 0.39 -4.04 23.56
N PRO A 292 -0.83 -3.64 23.95
CA PRO A 292 -1.36 -3.95 25.28
C PRO A 292 -1.37 -5.46 25.58
N GLU A 293 -1.28 -5.82 26.86
CA GLU A 293 -1.48 -7.20 27.28
C GLU A 293 -2.82 -7.75 26.77
N LYS A 294 -2.84 -9.02 26.37
CA LYS A 294 -4.00 -9.73 25.80
C LYS A 294 -4.50 -9.11 24.49
N ALA A 295 -3.70 -8.29 23.83
CA ALA A 295 -4.00 -7.88 22.46
C ALA A 295 -3.89 -9.07 21.51
N ILE A 296 -4.77 -9.13 20.51
CA ILE A 296 -4.68 -10.07 19.40
C ILE A 296 -4.33 -9.26 18.16
N ALA A 297 -3.18 -9.55 17.58
CA ALA A 297 -2.67 -8.89 16.39
C ALA A 297 -2.88 -9.77 15.14
N VAL A 298 -3.57 -9.26 14.15
CA VAL A 298 -3.93 -9.98 12.93
C VAL A 298 -3.34 -9.26 11.72
N ARG A 299 -2.73 -10.01 10.81
CA ARG A 299 -2.36 -9.51 9.50
C ARG A 299 -3.11 -10.27 8.41
N PHE A 300 -3.83 -9.53 7.61
CA PHE A 300 -4.33 -10.05 6.34
C PHE A 300 -3.25 -9.85 5.28
N HIS A 301 -2.93 -10.91 4.57
CA HIS A 301 -1.99 -10.91 3.47
C HIS A 301 -2.70 -11.33 2.19
N SER A 302 -2.77 -10.44 1.20
CA SER A 302 -3.57 -10.67 -0.01
C SER A 302 -3.06 -9.83 -1.18
N ILE A 303 -3.87 -9.75 -2.21
CA ILE A 303 -3.62 -9.00 -3.42
C ILE A 303 -4.58 -7.82 -3.51
N GLY A 304 -4.08 -6.67 -3.91
CA GLY A 304 -4.88 -5.48 -4.16
C GLY A 304 -6.01 -5.76 -5.17
N GLY A 305 -7.24 -5.37 -4.81
CA GLY A 305 -8.45 -5.62 -5.60
C GLY A 305 -9.26 -6.85 -5.20
N TRP A 306 -8.75 -7.72 -4.31
CA TRP A 306 -9.50 -8.91 -3.84
C TRP A 306 -10.43 -8.64 -2.66
N GLY A 307 -10.64 -7.39 -2.29
CA GLY A 307 -11.60 -6.99 -1.26
C GLY A 307 -11.09 -7.13 0.18
N MET A 308 -9.81 -7.37 0.38
CA MET A 308 -9.19 -7.63 1.69
C MET A 308 -9.42 -6.53 2.72
N ILE A 309 -9.27 -5.26 2.33
CA ILE A 309 -9.52 -4.13 3.23
C ILE A 309 -10.97 -4.16 3.74
N THR A 310 -11.92 -4.47 2.85
CA THR A 310 -13.34 -4.61 3.25
C THR A 310 -13.55 -5.77 4.21
N THR A 311 -12.83 -6.87 4.01
CA THR A 311 -12.86 -8.04 4.89
C THR A 311 -12.28 -7.72 6.26
N GLY A 312 -11.12 -7.08 6.31
CA GLY A 312 -10.50 -6.65 7.57
C GLY A 312 -11.38 -5.67 8.36
N LYS A 313 -11.99 -4.70 7.66
CA LYS A 313 -12.99 -3.80 8.24
C LYS A 313 -14.21 -4.54 8.80
N ASN A 314 -14.66 -5.59 8.12
CA ASN A 314 -15.74 -6.44 8.63
C ASN A 314 -15.34 -7.14 9.92
N LEU A 315 -14.14 -7.69 9.97
CA LEU A 315 -13.64 -8.35 11.18
C LEU A 315 -13.60 -7.36 12.35
N GLY A 316 -13.00 -6.18 12.16
CA GLY A 316 -12.97 -5.14 13.17
C GLY A 316 -14.37 -4.73 13.67
N SER A 317 -15.33 -4.58 12.74
CA SER A 317 -16.71 -4.24 13.10
C SER A 317 -17.43 -5.37 13.84
N ILE A 318 -17.24 -6.64 13.46
CA ILE A 318 -17.79 -7.80 14.15
C ILE A 318 -17.22 -7.87 15.56
N ILE A 319 -15.92 -7.72 15.71
CA ILE A 319 -15.25 -7.75 17.02
C ILE A 319 -15.71 -6.60 17.91
N GLY A 320 -15.88 -5.40 17.36
CA GLY A 320 -16.42 -4.26 18.10
C GLY A 320 -17.83 -4.50 18.67
N GLU A 321 -18.71 -5.18 17.92
CA GLU A 321 -20.04 -5.55 18.43
C GLU A 321 -19.97 -6.63 19.52
N PHE A 322 -18.96 -7.49 19.52
CA PHE A 322 -18.73 -8.42 20.63
C PHE A 322 -18.38 -7.70 21.93
N GLY A 323 -17.75 -6.54 21.87
CA GLY A 323 -17.52 -5.68 23.03
C GLY A 323 -18.81 -5.38 23.80
N ASP A 324 -19.91 -5.12 23.09
CA ASP A 324 -21.25 -4.91 23.72
C ASP A 324 -21.81 -6.19 24.35
N VAL A 325 -21.49 -7.36 23.80
CA VAL A 325 -21.92 -8.67 24.35
C VAL A 325 -21.11 -9.01 25.60
N ILE A 326 -19.82 -8.76 25.58
CA ILE A 326 -18.89 -9.00 26.68
C ILE A 326 -19.25 -8.12 27.89
N SER A 327 -19.42 -6.83 27.65
CA SER A 327 -19.74 -5.86 28.70
C SER A 327 -21.10 -6.11 29.37
N LYS A 328 -22.09 -6.63 28.65
CA LYS A 328 -23.41 -7.01 29.24
C LYS A 328 -23.37 -8.22 30.17
N LYS A 329 -22.30 -9.01 30.16
CA LYS A 329 -22.16 -10.19 31.05
C LYS A 329 -21.68 -9.82 32.46
N ASP A 330 -21.13 -8.62 32.65
CA ASP A 330 -20.65 -8.17 33.96
C ASP A 330 -21.74 -7.33 34.64
N PRO A 331 -22.28 -7.80 35.81
CA PRO A 331 -23.27 -7.05 36.59
C PRO A 331 -22.74 -5.72 37.16
N SER A 332 -21.41 -5.54 37.21
CA SER A 332 -20.76 -4.30 37.66
C SER A 332 -20.64 -3.25 36.57
N TYR A 333 -21.08 -3.57 35.34
CA TYR A 333 -20.98 -2.66 34.20
C TYR A 333 -21.90 -1.45 34.41
N ASP A 334 -21.30 -0.32 34.71
CA ASP A 334 -21.96 1.00 34.70
C ASP A 334 -21.83 1.59 33.30
N ALA A 335 -22.95 1.88 32.66
CA ALA A 335 -23.01 2.38 31.29
C ALA A 335 -22.24 3.71 31.08
N PHE A 336 -21.88 4.38 32.16
CA PHE A 336 -21.14 5.65 32.19
C PHE A 336 -19.74 5.58 32.84
N GLY A 337 -19.39 4.47 33.51
CA GLY A 337 -18.27 4.48 34.47
C GLY A 337 -16.95 3.89 34.02
N ALA A 338 -16.91 2.83 33.29
CA ALA A 338 -15.62 2.14 33.07
C ALA A 338 -15.33 1.90 31.60
N LEU A 339 -14.29 2.56 31.10
CA LEU A 339 -13.57 2.28 29.87
C LEU A 339 -12.90 0.87 29.90
N GLU A 340 -12.88 0.23 31.05
CA GLU A 340 -12.09 -0.97 31.34
C GLU A 340 -12.66 -2.25 30.71
N ASP A 341 -13.95 -2.27 30.33
CA ASP A 341 -14.62 -3.49 29.84
C ASP A 341 -14.92 -3.47 28.33
N LYS A 342 -14.37 -2.52 27.57
CA LYS A 342 -14.58 -2.40 26.12
C LYS A 342 -13.42 -2.96 25.32
N LEU A 343 -13.74 -3.57 24.18
CA LEU A 343 -12.72 -3.93 23.20
C LEU A 343 -12.34 -2.71 22.35
N PHE A 344 -11.06 -2.43 22.30
CA PHE A 344 -10.47 -1.43 21.43
C PHE A 344 -10.01 -2.08 20.14
N VAL A 345 -10.26 -1.42 19.02
CA VAL A 345 -9.88 -1.88 17.69
C VAL A 345 -8.99 -0.83 17.05
N SER A 346 -7.86 -1.24 16.51
CA SER A 346 -7.00 -0.42 15.67
C SER A 346 -6.66 -1.19 14.41
N ALA A 347 -6.87 -0.57 13.23
CA ALA A 347 -6.57 -1.22 11.98
C ALA A 347 -5.93 -0.28 10.96
N ASN A 348 -4.89 -0.76 10.30
CA ASN A 348 -4.10 -0.02 9.32
C ASN A 348 -3.96 -0.81 8.02
N PRO A 349 -4.46 -0.30 6.89
CA PRO A 349 -4.17 -0.86 5.58
C PRO A 349 -2.78 -0.45 5.11
N LYS A 350 -2.05 -1.39 4.49
CA LYS A 350 -0.83 -1.12 3.74
C LYS A 350 -1.02 -1.51 2.29
N TYR A 351 -1.11 -0.52 1.43
CA TYR A 351 -1.15 -0.71 -0.02
C TYR A 351 -0.35 0.40 -0.70
N GLY A 352 0.24 0.06 -1.86
CA GLY A 352 0.93 1.05 -2.69
C GLY A 352 -0.04 1.97 -3.44
N SER A 353 0.48 2.84 -4.28
CA SER A 353 -0.30 3.66 -5.22
C SER A 353 -1.12 2.82 -6.20
N GLU A 354 -0.74 1.57 -6.39
CA GLU A 354 -1.43 0.61 -7.23
C GLU A 354 -2.63 0.00 -6.51
N LYS A 355 -3.82 0.22 -7.06
CA LYS A 355 -5.08 -0.26 -6.46
C LYS A 355 -5.36 -1.74 -6.70
N LYS A 356 -4.70 -2.38 -7.68
CA LYS A 356 -4.94 -3.78 -8.06
C LYS A 356 -3.64 -4.50 -8.37
N GLY A 357 -3.56 -5.76 -7.97
CA GLY A 357 -2.56 -6.71 -8.41
C GLY A 357 -1.19 -6.65 -7.73
N ALA A 358 -0.98 -5.82 -6.72
CA ALA A 358 0.20 -5.87 -5.88
C ALA A 358 -0.12 -6.53 -4.54
N PRO A 359 0.86 -7.18 -3.88
CA PRO A 359 0.68 -7.67 -2.52
C PRO A 359 0.23 -6.55 -1.59
N THR A 360 -0.77 -6.83 -0.78
CA THR A 360 -1.42 -5.87 0.12
C THR A 360 -1.56 -6.48 1.50
N ASN A 361 -1.20 -5.72 2.53
CA ASN A 361 -1.41 -6.11 3.90
C ASN A 361 -2.48 -5.23 4.57
N TYR A 362 -3.19 -5.81 5.52
CA TYR A 362 -4.07 -5.10 6.42
C TYR A 362 -3.80 -5.59 7.83
N TYR A 363 -3.45 -4.69 8.72
CA TYR A 363 -3.13 -4.99 10.10
C TYR A 363 -4.34 -4.63 10.95
N LEU A 364 -4.72 -5.53 11.84
CA LEU A 364 -5.80 -5.34 12.80
C LEU A 364 -5.30 -5.74 14.19
N VAL A 365 -5.51 -4.89 15.17
CA VAL A 365 -5.27 -5.17 16.57
C VAL A 365 -6.58 -5.03 17.32
N VAL A 366 -6.84 -5.99 18.21
CA VAL A 366 -7.93 -5.97 19.16
C VAL A 366 -7.35 -6.12 20.56
N ALA A 367 -7.74 -5.26 21.48
CA ALA A 367 -7.22 -5.30 22.85
C ALA A 367 -8.29 -4.85 23.87
N PRO A 368 -8.18 -5.29 25.14
CA PRO A 368 -9.04 -4.81 26.25
C PRO A 368 -8.63 -3.42 26.74
N LYS A 369 -7.53 -2.85 26.26
CA LYS A 369 -7.02 -1.52 26.63
C LYS A 369 -6.82 -0.68 25.37
N PRO A 370 -6.77 0.65 25.47
CA PRO A 370 -6.50 1.55 24.34
C PRO A 370 -5.21 1.16 23.62
N ILE A 371 -5.25 1.16 22.30
CA ILE A 371 -4.13 0.81 21.42
C ILE A 371 -3.52 2.10 20.90
N ARG A 372 -2.29 2.42 21.31
CA ARG A 372 -1.56 3.60 20.84
C ARG A 372 -0.63 3.30 19.68
N VAL A 373 -0.20 2.04 19.52
CA VAL A 373 0.67 1.63 18.41
C VAL A 373 -0.03 1.82 17.07
N ASN A 374 0.59 2.61 16.19
CA ASN A 374 0.08 2.96 14.88
C ASN A 374 1.16 2.79 13.82
N CYS A 375 1.52 1.55 13.51
CA CYS A 375 2.53 1.17 12.54
C CYS A 375 2.23 -0.21 11.95
N GLU A 376 3.04 -0.63 10.99
CA GLU A 376 3.06 -2.02 10.54
C GLU A 376 3.53 -2.92 11.69
N LEU A 377 2.79 -3.98 11.95
CA LEU A 377 3.09 -4.84 13.07
C LEU A 377 4.19 -5.85 12.71
N ASN A 378 5.24 -5.86 13.52
CA ASN A 378 6.30 -6.87 13.48
C ASN A 378 6.03 -8.06 14.42
N HIS A 379 4.93 -8.00 15.18
CA HIS A 379 4.51 -9.01 16.14
C HIS A 379 3.02 -9.28 15.89
N VAL A 380 2.72 -10.36 15.17
CA VAL A 380 1.34 -10.77 14.85
C VAL A 380 1.07 -12.19 15.35
N ASP A 381 -0.16 -12.42 15.80
CA ASP A 381 -0.57 -13.72 16.34
C ASP A 381 -1.23 -14.57 15.26
N VAL A 382 -1.96 -13.94 14.34
CA VAL A 382 -2.67 -14.61 13.26
C VAL A 382 -2.40 -13.93 11.93
N VAL A 383 -1.99 -14.71 10.94
CA VAL A 383 -1.90 -14.26 9.53
C VAL A 383 -2.98 -14.95 8.71
N LEU A 384 -3.82 -14.16 8.05
CA LEU A 384 -4.85 -14.62 7.13
C LEU A 384 -4.36 -14.36 5.70
N CYS A 385 -3.80 -15.40 5.06
CA CYS A 385 -3.16 -15.31 3.76
C CYS A 385 -4.11 -15.81 2.67
N CYS A 386 -4.81 -14.86 2.03
CA CYS A 386 -5.78 -15.18 0.97
C CYS A 386 -5.12 -15.45 -0.40
N ASP A 387 -3.81 -15.28 -0.50
CA ASP A 387 -3.06 -15.48 -1.72
C ASP A 387 -2.47 -16.88 -1.79
N PRO A 388 -2.93 -17.75 -2.71
CA PRO A 388 -2.41 -19.11 -2.83
C PRO A 388 -0.94 -19.17 -3.26
N LYS A 389 -0.42 -18.10 -3.89
CA LYS A 389 0.94 -17.99 -4.40
C LYS A 389 1.86 -17.16 -3.49
N ALA A 390 1.44 -16.84 -2.26
CA ALA A 390 2.15 -15.91 -1.39
C ALA A 390 3.63 -16.26 -1.20
N PHE A 391 3.96 -17.53 -1.00
CA PHE A 391 5.34 -17.98 -0.79
C PHE A 391 6.27 -17.83 -2.00
N THR A 392 5.73 -17.57 -3.19
CA THR A 392 6.54 -17.35 -4.41
C THR A 392 7.09 -15.94 -4.52
N HIS A 393 6.42 -14.95 -3.88
CA HIS A 393 6.70 -13.53 -4.09
C HIS A 393 6.92 -12.76 -2.79
N THR A 394 6.42 -13.28 -1.67
CA THR A 394 6.42 -12.61 -0.36
C THR A 394 6.77 -13.60 0.73
N ASN A 395 6.89 -13.09 1.95
CA ASN A 395 7.00 -13.93 3.14
C ASN A 395 5.75 -13.77 4.03
N PRO A 396 4.74 -14.63 3.90
CA PRO A 396 3.54 -14.54 4.73
C PRO A 396 3.80 -14.86 6.22
N LEU A 397 4.97 -15.39 6.57
CA LEU A 397 5.36 -15.70 7.95
C LEU A 397 6.09 -14.54 8.64
N GLU A 398 6.46 -13.48 7.92
CA GLU A 398 7.19 -12.35 8.49
C GLU A 398 6.45 -11.73 9.67
N GLY A 399 7.14 -11.53 10.80
CA GLY A 399 6.57 -10.93 11.99
C GLY A 399 5.55 -11.79 12.75
N LEU A 400 5.34 -13.06 12.37
CA LEU A 400 4.48 -13.98 13.11
C LEU A 400 5.15 -14.39 14.42
N ASN A 401 4.45 -14.22 15.52
CA ASN A 401 4.95 -14.57 16.86
C ASN A 401 5.17 -16.09 16.99
N PRO A 402 6.13 -16.54 17.81
CA PRO A 402 6.22 -17.95 18.17
C PRO A 402 4.89 -18.48 18.72
N GLY A 403 4.45 -19.63 18.20
CA GLY A 403 3.13 -20.20 18.51
C GLY A 403 1.96 -19.58 17.76
N GLY A 404 2.20 -18.58 16.93
CA GLY A 404 1.18 -17.94 16.11
C GLY A 404 0.62 -18.84 15.01
N CYS A 405 -0.41 -18.34 14.30
CA CYS A 405 -1.16 -19.11 13.29
C CYS A 405 -1.07 -18.47 11.91
N LEU A 406 -0.84 -19.28 10.88
CA LEU A 406 -1.04 -18.91 9.48
C LEU A 406 -2.24 -19.68 8.91
N VAL A 407 -3.25 -18.98 8.42
CA VAL A 407 -4.31 -19.55 7.58
C VAL A 407 -4.00 -19.20 6.14
N TRP A 408 -3.79 -20.22 5.30
CA TRP A 408 -3.36 -20.02 3.91
C TRP A 408 -4.38 -20.56 2.92
N GLU A 409 -4.70 -19.79 1.89
CA GLU A 409 -5.55 -20.21 0.76
C GLU A 409 -4.93 -21.40 0.04
N SER A 410 -5.52 -22.55 0.18
CA SER A 410 -5.15 -23.76 -0.57
C SER A 410 -6.30 -24.74 -0.68
N SER A 411 -6.41 -25.40 -1.84
CA SER A 411 -7.30 -26.54 -2.08
C SER A 411 -6.53 -27.86 -2.10
N ASP A 412 -5.23 -27.84 -1.79
CA ASP A 412 -4.40 -29.05 -1.76
C ASP A 412 -4.68 -29.88 -0.50
N SER A 413 -4.20 -31.12 -0.50
CA SER A 413 -4.11 -31.89 0.74
C SER A 413 -3.09 -31.26 1.70
N PRO A 414 -3.18 -31.48 3.02
CA PRO A 414 -2.20 -30.98 3.97
C PRO A 414 -0.75 -31.33 3.59
N GLU A 415 -0.51 -32.52 3.11
CA GLU A 415 0.82 -33.02 2.72
C GLU A 415 1.34 -32.21 1.51
N THR A 416 0.51 -32.04 0.49
CA THR A 416 0.88 -31.30 -0.73
C THR A 416 1.10 -29.83 -0.38
N ALA A 417 0.25 -29.22 0.43
CA ALA A 417 0.39 -27.84 0.86
C ALA A 417 1.68 -27.62 1.65
N TRP A 418 2.03 -28.56 2.56
CA TRP A 418 3.28 -28.50 3.29
C TRP A 418 4.50 -28.53 2.38
N GLN A 419 4.52 -29.40 1.38
CA GLN A 419 5.62 -29.50 0.40
C GLN A 419 5.80 -28.22 -0.43
N ARG A 420 4.72 -27.45 -0.67
CA ARG A 420 4.80 -26.17 -1.37
C ARG A 420 5.38 -25.04 -0.56
N ILE A 421 5.48 -25.16 0.76
CA ILE A 421 6.16 -24.17 1.59
C ILE A 421 7.67 -24.33 1.39
N PRO A 422 8.43 -23.26 1.02
CA PRO A 422 9.88 -23.36 0.83
C PRO A 422 10.60 -23.88 2.08
N GLN A 423 11.64 -24.69 1.91
CA GLN A 423 12.38 -25.35 3.00
C GLN A 423 12.77 -24.39 4.13
N LYS A 424 13.32 -23.20 3.79
CA LYS A 424 13.69 -22.20 4.79
C LYS A 424 12.50 -21.73 5.64
N HIS A 425 11.31 -21.66 5.06
CA HIS A 425 10.09 -21.26 5.74
C HIS A 425 9.52 -22.41 6.58
N ARG A 426 9.63 -23.66 6.09
CA ARG A 426 9.26 -24.85 6.89
C ARG A 426 10.14 -24.98 8.14
N GLN A 427 11.44 -24.69 8.02
CA GLN A 427 12.33 -24.65 9.18
C GLN A 427 11.91 -23.58 10.19
N PHE A 428 11.63 -22.36 9.71
CA PHE A 428 11.13 -21.27 10.54
C PHE A 428 9.82 -21.65 11.28
N VAL A 429 8.88 -22.30 10.58
CA VAL A 429 7.61 -22.78 11.17
C VAL A 429 7.88 -23.73 12.33
N LYS A 430 8.80 -24.69 12.15
CA LYS A 430 9.16 -25.67 13.20
C LYS A 430 9.85 -25.00 14.39
N ASP A 431 10.85 -24.16 14.12
CA ASP A 431 11.66 -23.51 15.16
C ASP A 431 10.82 -22.58 16.07
N ASN A 432 9.74 -22.03 15.51
CA ASN A 432 8.86 -21.10 16.23
C ASN A 432 7.49 -21.71 16.62
N ASN A 433 7.28 -23.02 16.42
CA ASN A 433 6.01 -23.70 16.70
C ASN A 433 4.79 -23.03 16.04
N ILE A 434 4.95 -22.56 14.82
CA ILE A 434 3.88 -21.90 14.06
C ILE A 434 2.84 -22.95 13.63
N ARG A 435 1.57 -22.66 13.87
CA ARG A 435 0.47 -23.52 13.40
C ARG A 435 0.06 -23.09 11.99
N ILE A 436 0.05 -24.04 11.08
CA ILE A 436 -0.34 -23.78 9.68
C ILE A 436 -1.70 -24.41 9.42
N PHE A 437 -2.59 -23.62 8.85
CA PHE A 437 -3.93 -24.06 8.44
C PHE A 437 -4.11 -23.77 6.95
N ILE A 438 -4.84 -24.62 6.27
CA ILE A 438 -5.28 -24.42 4.88
C ILE A 438 -6.78 -24.23 4.82
N LEU A 439 -7.21 -23.42 3.86
CA LEU A 439 -8.61 -23.09 3.63
C LEU A 439 -8.88 -22.98 2.12
N PRO A 440 -9.83 -23.75 1.55
CA PRO A 440 -10.21 -23.64 0.15
C PRO A 440 -11.21 -22.49 -0.08
N GLY A 441 -10.83 -21.26 0.29
CA GLY A 441 -11.70 -20.08 0.32
C GLY A 441 -12.29 -19.71 -1.04
N PHE A 442 -11.52 -19.88 -2.13
CA PHE A 442 -12.03 -19.69 -3.49
C PHE A 442 -13.09 -20.74 -3.88
N GLN A 443 -12.89 -21.99 -3.48
CA GLN A 443 -13.87 -23.03 -3.75
C GLN A 443 -15.19 -22.74 -3.02
N ILE A 444 -15.10 -22.31 -1.76
CA ILE A 444 -16.26 -21.90 -0.95
C ILE A 444 -17.00 -20.75 -1.65
N ALA A 445 -16.26 -19.73 -2.08
CA ALA A 445 -16.83 -18.55 -2.76
C ALA A 445 -17.48 -18.91 -4.12
N ARG A 446 -16.87 -19.83 -4.89
CA ARG A 446 -17.45 -20.32 -6.16
C ARG A 446 -18.77 -21.05 -5.95
N ASN A 447 -18.87 -21.85 -4.91
CA ASN A 447 -20.11 -22.56 -4.60
C ASN A 447 -21.24 -21.61 -4.18
N ALA A 448 -20.89 -20.47 -3.59
CA ALA A 448 -21.85 -19.48 -3.10
C ALA A 448 -22.36 -18.51 -4.18
N THR A 449 -21.60 -18.28 -5.27
CA THR A 449 -22.00 -17.36 -6.35
C THR A 449 -21.34 -17.69 -7.68
N SER A 450 -22.10 -17.55 -8.77
CA SER A 450 -21.59 -17.69 -10.13
C SER A 450 -20.88 -16.41 -10.64
N ARG A 451 -21.07 -15.26 -9.96
CA ARG A 451 -20.48 -13.99 -10.37
C ARG A 451 -19.02 -13.90 -9.96
N GLN A 452 -18.11 -13.88 -10.91
CA GLN A 452 -16.66 -13.84 -10.68
C GLN A 452 -16.19 -12.63 -9.85
N ASP A 453 -16.73 -11.44 -10.10
CA ASP A 453 -16.41 -10.22 -9.37
C ASP A 453 -16.77 -10.31 -7.88
N LEU A 454 -17.80 -11.07 -7.53
CA LEU A 454 -18.21 -11.33 -6.16
C LEU A 454 -17.40 -12.46 -5.52
N GLN A 455 -16.96 -13.47 -6.27
CA GLN A 455 -16.18 -14.59 -5.72
C GLN A 455 -14.90 -14.12 -5.01
N LEU A 456 -14.15 -13.20 -5.60
CA LEU A 456 -12.95 -12.63 -4.99
C LEU A 456 -13.24 -11.88 -3.67
N ARG A 457 -14.39 -11.23 -3.57
CA ARG A 457 -14.82 -10.52 -2.36
C ARG A 457 -15.38 -11.46 -1.30
N MET A 458 -16.09 -12.52 -1.73
CA MET A 458 -16.68 -13.50 -0.83
C MET A 458 -15.63 -14.44 -0.22
N GLN A 459 -14.53 -14.72 -0.93
CA GLN A 459 -13.39 -15.46 -0.37
C GLN A 459 -12.96 -14.86 0.98
N GLY A 460 -12.89 -13.55 1.09
CA GLY A 460 -12.52 -12.88 2.34
C GLY A 460 -13.41 -13.27 3.52
N ASN A 461 -14.72 -13.48 3.31
CA ASN A 461 -15.62 -13.88 4.39
C ASN A 461 -15.34 -15.29 4.90
N SER A 462 -14.84 -16.23 4.08
CA SER A 462 -14.40 -17.54 4.55
C SER A 462 -13.20 -17.42 5.52
N PHE A 463 -12.28 -16.47 5.27
CA PHE A 463 -11.17 -16.19 6.17
C PHE A 463 -11.60 -15.55 7.50
N LEU A 464 -12.73 -14.82 7.54
CA LEU A 464 -13.31 -14.38 8.82
C LEU A 464 -13.74 -15.57 9.67
N GLY A 465 -14.41 -16.55 9.07
CA GLY A 465 -14.74 -17.80 9.77
C GLY A 465 -13.51 -18.52 10.27
N ALA A 466 -12.49 -18.62 9.43
CA ALA A 466 -11.21 -19.24 9.81
C ALA A 466 -10.54 -18.53 10.99
N PHE A 467 -10.54 -17.18 11.02
CA PHE A 467 -10.01 -16.42 12.16
C PHE A 467 -10.63 -16.85 13.48
N PHE A 468 -11.96 -16.91 13.55
CA PHE A 468 -12.65 -17.33 14.76
C PHE A 468 -12.42 -18.82 15.11
N ARG A 469 -12.04 -19.64 14.15
CA ARG A 469 -11.68 -21.05 14.35
C ARG A 469 -10.28 -21.22 14.94
N VAL A 470 -9.30 -20.41 14.50
CA VAL A 470 -7.88 -20.62 14.87
C VAL A 470 -7.40 -19.74 16.00
N SER A 471 -8.06 -18.59 16.23
CA SER A 471 -7.74 -17.69 17.34
C SER A 471 -8.41 -18.13 18.64
N SER A 472 -7.84 -17.70 19.76
CA SER A 472 -8.43 -17.90 21.09
C SER A 472 -9.57 -16.92 21.41
N PHE A 473 -9.94 -16.04 20.47
CA PHE A 473 -10.85 -14.89 20.72
C PHE A 473 -12.18 -15.31 21.36
N LEU A 474 -12.83 -16.37 20.81
CA LEU A 474 -14.13 -16.81 21.32
C LEU A 474 -14.00 -17.43 22.70
N ASP A 475 -12.98 -18.24 22.93
CA ASP A 475 -12.73 -18.90 24.22
C ASP A 475 -12.32 -17.90 25.29
N ASP A 476 -11.38 -17.01 25.01
CA ASP A 476 -10.88 -15.96 25.92
C ASP A 476 -12.01 -15.03 26.41
N ASN A 477 -13.00 -14.79 25.57
CA ASN A 477 -14.15 -13.94 25.87
C ASN A 477 -15.41 -14.74 26.25
N SER A 478 -15.33 -16.07 26.38
CA SER A 478 -16.45 -16.97 26.72
C SER A 478 -17.68 -16.74 25.83
N ILE A 479 -17.46 -16.56 24.52
CA ILE A 479 -18.52 -16.35 23.54
C ILE A 479 -19.00 -17.72 23.04
N ASN A 480 -20.28 -18.03 23.21
CA ASN A 480 -20.85 -19.26 22.68
C ASN A 480 -21.31 -19.13 21.22
N GLU A 481 -21.65 -20.27 20.60
CA GLU A 481 -22.03 -20.34 19.18
C GLU A 481 -23.25 -19.48 18.83
N ASP A 482 -24.27 -19.43 19.69
CA ASP A 482 -25.48 -18.64 19.46
C ASP A 482 -25.15 -17.12 19.46
N GLN A 483 -24.38 -16.67 20.45
CA GLN A 483 -23.92 -15.28 20.55
C GLN A 483 -23.03 -14.90 19.36
N PHE A 484 -22.15 -15.79 18.95
CA PHE A 484 -21.32 -15.60 17.77
C PHE A 484 -22.17 -15.41 16.51
N ARG A 485 -23.12 -16.32 16.28
CA ARG A 485 -24.02 -16.28 15.13
C ARG A 485 -24.85 -14.99 15.11
N ASP A 486 -25.47 -14.61 16.22
CA ASP A 486 -26.31 -13.42 16.35
C ASP A 486 -25.56 -12.13 16.02
N VAL A 487 -24.33 -11.99 16.52
CA VAL A 487 -23.51 -10.80 16.27
C VAL A 487 -23.13 -10.72 14.80
N VAL A 488 -22.70 -11.82 14.19
CA VAL A 488 -22.30 -11.84 12.79
C VAL A 488 -23.50 -11.56 11.86
N GLU A 489 -24.64 -12.19 12.13
CA GLU A 489 -25.86 -11.98 11.35
C GLU A 489 -26.32 -10.52 11.44
N LYS A 490 -26.32 -9.92 12.63
CA LYS A 490 -26.65 -8.50 12.82
C LYS A 490 -25.72 -7.58 12.00
N GLN A 491 -24.41 -7.87 12.01
CA GLN A 491 -23.45 -7.07 11.22
C GLN A 491 -23.65 -7.24 9.71
N TYR A 492 -23.90 -8.45 9.26
CA TYR A 492 -24.16 -8.71 7.84
C TYR A 492 -25.49 -8.11 7.39
N GLN A 493 -26.52 -8.14 8.24
CA GLN A 493 -27.78 -7.46 7.98
C GLN A 493 -27.61 -5.93 7.86
N LYS A 494 -26.83 -5.33 8.77
CA LYS A 494 -26.51 -3.89 8.73
C LYS A 494 -25.77 -3.51 7.44
N LYS A 495 -24.85 -4.36 6.99
CA LYS A 495 -23.97 -4.07 5.85
C LYS A 495 -24.59 -4.46 4.50
N PHE A 496 -25.19 -5.60 4.42
CA PHE A 496 -25.67 -6.24 3.18
C PHE A 496 -27.18 -6.29 3.05
N GLY A 497 -27.94 -6.03 4.11
CA GLY A 497 -29.40 -6.12 4.12
C GLY A 497 -30.09 -5.30 3.03
N ARG A 498 -29.52 -4.14 2.64
CA ARG A 498 -30.00 -3.33 1.52
C ARG A 498 -29.96 -4.04 0.15
N PHE A 499 -29.16 -5.11 0.01
CA PHE A 499 -29.02 -5.90 -1.22
C PHE A 499 -29.93 -7.14 -1.22
N GLY A 500 -30.69 -7.35 -0.16
CA GLY A 500 -31.63 -8.45 0.01
C GLY A 500 -31.11 -9.57 0.92
N GLU A 501 -32.07 -10.32 1.47
CA GLU A 501 -31.82 -11.36 2.47
C GLU A 501 -31.00 -12.54 1.93
N ALA A 502 -31.12 -12.85 0.63
CA ALA A 502 -30.32 -13.86 -0.03
C ALA A 502 -28.82 -13.53 0.00
N VAL A 503 -28.44 -12.24 -0.08
CA VAL A 503 -27.04 -11.81 0.00
C VAL A 503 -26.51 -11.96 1.42
N VAL A 504 -27.31 -11.63 2.43
CA VAL A 504 -26.93 -11.83 3.84
C VAL A 504 -26.71 -13.31 4.11
N SER A 505 -27.66 -14.16 3.75
CA SER A 505 -27.61 -15.60 3.94
C SER A 505 -26.40 -16.24 3.24
N SER A 506 -26.12 -15.84 2.00
CA SER A 506 -24.94 -16.34 1.26
C SER A 506 -23.62 -15.96 1.92
N ASN A 507 -23.49 -14.75 2.46
CA ASN A 507 -22.29 -14.33 3.18
C ASN A 507 -22.14 -15.06 4.53
N MET A 508 -23.25 -15.33 5.23
CA MET A 508 -23.26 -16.15 6.46
C MET A 508 -22.79 -17.56 6.18
N GLU A 509 -23.31 -18.18 5.09
CA GLU A 509 -22.92 -19.52 4.67
C GLU A 509 -21.42 -19.62 4.37
N VAL A 510 -20.89 -18.68 3.59
CA VAL A 510 -19.45 -18.64 3.27
C VAL A 510 -18.59 -18.54 4.53
N MET A 511 -18.99 -17.72 5.49
CA MET A 511 -18.25 -17.59 6.75
C MET A 511 -18.34 -18.88 7.59
N THR A 512 -19.50 -19.50 7.68
CA THR A 512 -19.71 -20.78 8.39
C THR A 512 -18.87 -21.89 7.76
N GLN A 513 -18.82 -21.97 6.43
CA GLN A 513 -17.97 -22.93 5.73
C GLN A 513 -16.49 -22.64 5.97
N GLY A 514 -16.09 -21.36 6.02
CA GLY A 514 -14.72 -20.96 6.37
C GLY A 514 -14.31 -21.46 7.77
N PHE A 515 -15.21 -21.35 8.75
CA PHE A 515 -14.99 -21.89 10.09
C PHE A 515 -14.85 -23.42 10.08
N ASN A 516 -15.74 -24.12 9.38
CA ASN A 516 -15.83 -25.58 9.40
C ASN A 516 -14.74 -26.28 8.57
N LEU A 517 -14.34 -25.69 7.44
CA LEU A 517 -13.43 -26.31 6.46
C LEU A 517 -11.97 -25.91 6.64
N THR A 518 -11.66 -25.05 7.63
CA THR A 518 -10.27 -24.74 7.99
C THR A 518 -9.60 -25.99 8.59
N GLN A 519 -8.52 -26.45 7.96
CA GLN A 519 -7.81 -27.68 8.32
C GLN A 519 -6.36 -27.40 8.72
N GLU A 520 -5.92 -27.93 9.85
CA GLU A 520 -4.55 -27.82 10.33
C GLU A 520 -3.63 -28.80 9.59
N ILE A 521 -2.42 -28.36 9.26
CA ILE A 521 -1.35 -29.19 8.71
C ILE A 521 -0.52 -29.72 9.87
N THR A 522 -0.43 -31.03 9.99
CA THR A 522 0.54 -31.67 10.87
C THR A 522 1.87 -31.79 10.13
N TYR A 523 2.90 -31.06 10.58
CA TYR A 523 4.16 -31.05 9.84
C TYR A 523 4.89 -32.38 9.90
N GLY A 524 5.45 -32.75 8.73
CA GLY A 524 6.41 -33.84 8.60
C GLY A 524 7.84 -33.42 8.96
N GLU A 525 8.81 -34.26 8.63
CA GLU A 525 10.23 -33.91 8.67
C GLU A 525 10.51 -32.82 7.61
N VAL A 526 11.55 -31.99 7.87
CA VAL A 526 12.01 -31.03 6.89
C VAL A 526 12.79 -31.80 5.81
N GLU A 527 12.17 -31.99 4.66
CA GLU A 527 12.78 -32.58 3.50
C GLU A 527 13.18 -31.49 2.48
N ASP A 528 14.16 -31.80 1.66
CA ASP A 528 14.48 -30.97 0.49
C ASP A 528 13.30 -31.08 -0.50
N ALA A 529 12.40 -30.09 -0.46
CA ALA A 529 11.35 -30.03 -1.45
C ALA A 529 11.90 -29.45 -2.75
N ASP A 530 11.50 -30.04 -3.86
CA ASP A 530 11.68 -29.42 -5.17
C ASP A 530 10.81 -28.15 -5.24
N THR A 531 11.45 -27.01 -5.06
CA THR A 531 10.81 -25.69 -5.15
C THR A 531 10.87 -25.12 -6.57
N SER A 532 11.32 -25.89 -7.55
CA SER A 532 11.49 -25.45 -8.93
C SER A 532 10.18 -24.99 -9.55
N SER A 533 9.07 -25.66 -9.24
CA SER A 533 7.73 -25.26 -9.68
C SER A 533 7.21 -23.97 -9.03
N MET A 534 7.75 -23.58 -7.86
CA MET A 534 7.38 -22.36 -7.16
C MET A 534 8.22 -21.13 -7.57
N ARG A 535 9.33 -21.34 -8.24
CA ARG A 535 10.23 -20.28 -8.71
C ARG A 535 9.83 -19.68 -10.04
N GLN A 536 8.90 -20.22 -10.72
CA GLN A 536 8.51 -19.70 -12.03
C GLN A 536 7.43 -18.62 -11.89
N SER A 537 7.86 -17.42 -11.45
CA SER A 537 7.51 -16.27 -12.26
C SER A 537 8.12 -16.52 -13.65
N PRO A 538 7.38 -16.39 -14.74
CA PRO A 538 7.93 -16.51 -16.10
C PRO A 538 9.01 -15.45 -16.40
N LEU A 539 9.16 -14.47 -15.55
CA LEU A 539 10.32 -13.63 -15.39
C LEU A 539 11.18 -14.21 -14.25
N ALA A 540 11.81 -15.36 -14.47
CA ALA A 540 13.07 -15.64 -13.78
C ALA A 540 13.88 -14.34 -13.85
N PRO A 541 14.52 -13.87 -12.73
CA PRO A 541 15.48 -12.80 -12.87
C PRO A 541 16.34 -13.19 -14.06
N LEU A 542 16.46 -12.28 -15.03
CA LEU A 542 17.46 -12.41 -16.06
C LEU A 542 18.73 -12.69 -15.26
N GLY A 543 19.08 -13.97 -15.13
CA GLY A 543 20.33 -14.36 -14.48
C GLY A 543 21.38 -13.54 -15.13
N ASP A 544 22.44 -13.20 -14.45
CA ASP A 544 23.57 -12.38 -14.91
C ASP A 544 23.87 -12.43 -16.42
N HIS A 545 22.85 -12.40 -17.23
CA HIS A 545 22.95 -12.09 -18.64
C HIS A 545 23.40 -10.64 -18.64
N GLU A 546 24.72 -10.45 -18.74
CA GLU A 546 25.22 -9.26 -19.40
C GLU A 546 24.18 -8.91 -20.45
N ILE A 547 23.63 -7.71 -20.37
CA ILE A 547 22.85 -7.13 -21.46
C ILE A 547 23.88 -7.10 -22.58
N ALA A 548 23.89 -8.15 -23.41
CA ALA A 548 24.68 -8.13 -24.62
C ALA A 548 24.24 -6.84 -25.31
N PRO A 549 25.15 -5.94 -25.63
CA PRO A 549 24.82 -4.75 -26.36
C PRO A 549 24.00 -5.23 -27.55
N THR A 550 22.80 -4.67 -27.72
CA THR A 550 21.85 -5.04 -28.75
C THR A 550 22.57 -5.51 -29.99
N ALA A 551 22.51 -6.82 -30.26
CA ALA A 551 23.22 -7.48 -31.37
C ALA A 551 22.63 -7.02 -32.73
N GLY A 552 22.39 -5.73 -32.88
CA GLY A 552 21.86 -5.10 -34.10
C GLY A 552 22.94 -4.68 -35.08
N CYS A 553 24.19 -4.53 -34.65
CA CYS A 553 25.27 -4.05 -35.51
C CYS A 553 26.49 -4.99 -35.64
N ALA A 554 26.62 -6.06 -34.88
CA ALA A 554 27.81 -6.91 -34.92
C ALA A 554 27.83 -7.95 -36.05
N GLU A 555 26.68 -8.27 -36.66
CA GLU A 555 26.62 -9.29 -37.73
C GLU A 555 26.31 -8.76 -39.14
N SER A 556 25.88 -7.54 -39.26
CA SER A 556 25.77 -6.92 -40.58
C SER A 556 27.06 -6.20 -40.91
N GLY A 557 27.99 -6.76 -41.67
CA GLY A 557 29.25 -6.15 -42.11
C GLY A 557 29.08 -4.70 -42.67
N CYS A 558 28.54 -3.80 -41.87
CA CYS A 558 28.40 -2.40 -42.11
C CYS A 558 29.76 -1.74 -41.92
N SER A 559 30.46 -1.49 -43.02
CA SER A 559 31.76 -0.83 -43.04
C SER A 559 31.72 0.66 -42.66
N SER A 560 30.59 1.17 -42.24
CA SER A 560 30.41 2.58 -41.82
C SER A 560 30.19 2.78 -40.33
N CYS A 561 30.15 1.72 -39.52
CA CYS A 561 30.16 1.82 -38.07
C CYS A 561 31.61 1.78 -37.60
N GLU A 562 32.21 2.95 -37.39
CA GLU A 562 33.41 3.03 -36.57
C GLU A 562 33.10 2.49 -35.19
N PRO A 563 33.96 1.66 -34.57
CA PRO A 563 33.80 1.24 -33.20
C PRO A 563 33.63 2.54 -32.38
N PRO A 564 32.63 2.62 -31.49
CA PRO A 564 32.49 3.79 -30.65
C PRO A 564 33.83 3.99 -29.93
N GLU A 565 34.42 5.20 -30.06
CA GLU A 565 35.49 5.63 -29.15
C GLU A 565 35.08 5.18 -27.74
N GLU A 566 36.01 4.61 -26.99
CA GLU A 566 35.80 4.22 -25.58
C GLU A 566 35.12 5.38 -24.84
N GLN A 567 33.80 5.37 -24.85
CA GLN A 567 33.07 6.31 -24.02
C GLN A 567 33.37 5.93 -22.59
N PRO A 568 33.79 6.89 -21.75
CA PRO A 568 34.04 6.59 -20.34
C PRO A 568 32.81 5.86 -19.81
N GLU A 569 33.07 4.71 -19.13
CA GLU A 569 32.03 3.89 -18.53
C GLU A 569 30.95 4.79 -17.90
N ARG A 570 29.75 4.76 -18.46
CA ARG A 570 28.65 5.54 -17.92
C ARG A 570 28.18 4.83 -16.66
N ALA A 571 28.84 5.15 -15.54
CA ALA A 571 28.43 4.68 -14.22
C ALA A 571 26.91 4.68 -13.94
N PRO A 572 26.09 5.59 -14.52
CA PRO A 572 24.65 5.58 -14.39
C PRO A 572 23.98 4.29 -14.85
N VAL A 573 24.46 3.64 -15.90
CA VAL A 573 23.80 2.46 -16.49
C VAL A 573 23.94 1.24 -15.59
N GLN A 574 25.13 0.99 -15.04
CA GLN A 574 25.37 -0.13 -14.10
C GLN A 574 24.59 0.08 -12.80
N THR A 575 24.55 1.30 -12.30
CA THR A 575 23.80 1.64 -11.08
C THR A 575 22.29 1.49 -11.29
N LEU A 576 21.77 1.87 -12.47
CA LEU A 576 20.36 1.69 -12.82
C LEU A 576 20.00 0.19 -12.91
N ALA A 577 20.83 -0.64 -13.51
CA ALA A 577 20.59 -2.08 -13.62
C ALA A 577 20.52 -2.76 -12.25
N LYS A 578 21.43 -2.40 -11.34
CA LYS A 578 21.41 -2.89 -9.96
C LYS A 578 20.15 -2.43 -9.21
N PHE A 579 19.81 -1.15 -9.30
CA PHE A 579 18.63 -0.56 -8.69
C PHE A 579 17.37 -1.29 -9.16
N ASP A 580 17.22 -1.50 -10.46
CA ASP A 580 16.10 -2.18 -11.06
C ASP A 580 15.99 -3.65 -10.60
N SER A 581 17.11 -4.36 -10.58
CA SER A 581 17.16 -5.75 -10.09
C SER A 581 16.75 -5.86 -8.61
N GLU A 582 17.26 -5.01 -7.74
CA GLU A 582 16.90 -4.99 -6.33
C GLU A 582 15.43 -4.65 -6.13
N PHE A 583 14.91 -3.68 -6.87
CA PHE A 583 13.49 -3.29 -6.82
C PHE A 583 12.56 -4.44 -7.24
N ARG A 584 12.87 -5.14 -8.33
CA ARG A 584 12.12 -6.31 -8.79
C ARG A 584 12.12 -7.46 -7.78
N ASN A 585 13.20 -7.62 -7.04
CA ASN A 585 13.31 -8.63 -5.99
C ASN A 585 12.62 -8.24 -4.67
N GLY A 586 11.84 -7.15 -4.66
CA GLY A 586 11.13 -6.69 -3.48
C GLY A 586 12.01 -6.02 -2.41
N LEU A 587 13.24 -5.66 -2.75
CA LEU A 587 14.21 -5.07 -1.83
C LEU A 587 14.12 -3.54 -1.74
N GLY A 588 13.07 -2.91 -2.30
CA GLY A 588 12.91 -1.47 -2.35
C GLY A 588 13.00 -0.77 -0.98
N TYR A 589 12.49 -1.41 0.08
CA TYR A 589 12.61 -0.89 1.45
C TYR A 589 14.05 -0.92 2.00
N HIS A 590 14.92 -1.77 1.47
CA HIS A 590 16.30 -1.97 1.91
C HIS A 590 17.32 -1.25 1.03
N GLN A 591 16.86 -0.70 -0.10
CA GLN A 591 17.75 0.05 -0.99
C GLN A 591 18.35 1.27 -0.28
N PRO A 592 19.65 1.55 -0.49
CA PRO A 592 20.27 2.74 0.06
C PRO A 592 19.70 4.00 -0.56
N ALA A 593 19.53 5.05 0.25
CA ALA A 593 19.21 6.38 -0.22
C ALA A 593 20.44 6.97 -0.95
N GLY A 594 20.47 6.82 -2.26
CA GLY A 594 21.55 7.22 -3.14
C GLY A 594 21.14 8.27 -4.17
N ALA A 595 22.04 8.60 -5.09
CA ALA A 595 21.84 9.63 -6.11
C ALA A 595 20.62 9.34 -7.02
N LEU A 596 20.37 8.09 -7.36
CA LEU A 596 19.22 7.70 -8.18
C LEU A 596 17.89 7.95 -7.46
N SER A 597 17.82 7.61 -6.16
CA SER A 597 16.64 7.90 -5.34
C SER A 597 16.38 9.41 -5.23
N ALA A 598 17.42 10.21 -5.09
CA ALA A 598 17.33 11.67 -5.02
C ALA A 598 16.81 12.31 -6.32
N MET A 599 17.14 11.73 -7.47
CA MET A 599 16.70 12.21 -8.78
C MET A 599 15.34 11.63 -9.21
N GLY A 600 14.85 10.58 -8.56
CA GLY A 600 13.63 9.89 -8.97
C GLY A 600 13.76 9.21 -10.33
N VAL A 601 14.95 8.75 -10.70
CA VAL A 601 15.22 8.10 -11.99
C VAL A 601 14.93 6.61 -11.92
N MET A 602 14.23 6.09 -12.93
CA MET A 602 14.03 4.66 -13.17
C MET A 602 14.60 4.28 -14.54
N ALA A 603 15.00 3.02 -14.70
CA ALA A 603 15.34 2.49 -16.01
C ALA A 603 14.13 2.52 -16.95
N SER A 604 14.34 2.88 -18.21
CA SER A 604 13.29 2.82 -19.22
C SER A 604 12.89 1.36 -19.49
N GLY A 605 11.61 1.13 -19.80
CA GLY A 605 11.10 -0.22 -20.05
C GLY A 605 10.90 -1.08 -18.79
N THR A 606 11.03 -0.54 -17.58
CA THR A 606 10.81 -1.26 -16.32
C THR A 606 9.43 -1.90 -16.26
N GLY A 607 8.41 -1.21 -16.80
CA GLY A 607 7.05 -1.74 -16.87
C GLY A 607 6.88 -2.96 -17.79
N ALA A 608 7.76 -3.15 -18.76
CA ALA A 608 7.76 -4.31 -19.66
C ALA A 608 8.41 -5.55 -19.00
N THR A 609 9.33 -5.33 -18.08
CA THR A 609 10.11 -6.39 -17.44
C THR A 609 9.75 -6.61 -15.97
N GLN A 610 9.10 -5.64 -15.35
CA GLN A 610 8.52 -5.77 -14.03
C GLN A 610 7.11 -6.33 -14.18
N SER A 611 6.96 -7.65 -14.05
CA SER A 611 5.63 -8.19 -13.89
C SER A 611 5.05 -7.66 -12.60
N LYS A 612 3.86 -7.10 -12.68
CA LYS A 612 3.00 -7.10 -11.52
C LYS A 612 2.84 -8.57 -11.12
N TYR A 613 2.79 -8.77 -9.81
CA TYR A 613 2.51 -10.06 -9.23
C TYR A 613 1.37 -10.80 -9.98
N VAL A 614 1.68 -11.96 -10.56
CA VAL A 614 0.71 -12.76 -11.30
C VAL A 614 -0.15 -13.56 -10.32
N ALA A 615 -1.16 -12.90 -9.78
CA ALA A 615 -2.06 -13.47 -8.78
C ALA A 615 -3.29 -14.17 -9.39
N ARG A 616 -3.51 -14.04 -10.69
CA ARG A 616 -4.67 -14.64 -11.36
C ARG A 616 -4.67 -16.16 -11.24
N ARG A 617 -5.84 -16.74 -11.16
CA ARG A 617 -6.07 -18.20 -11.18
C ARG A 617 -6.68 -18.65 -12.50
N GLU A 618 -7.34 -17.75 -13.19
CA GLU A 618 -7.92 -17.92 -14.51
C GLU A 618 -7.40 -16.78 -15.39
N THR A 619 -7.17 -17.11 -16.63
CA THR A 619 -6.71 -16.15 -17.64
C THR A 619 -7.58 -16.26 -18.89
N PRO A 620 -7.86 -15.15 -19.60
CA PRO A 620 -8.53 -15.23 -20.87
C PRO A 620 -7.59 -15.86 -21.92
N VAL A 621 -8.07 -16.83 -22.62
CA VAL A 621 -7.41 -17.40 -23.82
C VAL A 621 -8.04 -16.76 -25.04
N TYR A 622 -7.22 -16.30 -25.95
CA TYR A 622 -7.65 -15.66 -27.17
C TYR A 622 -7.83 -16.68 -28.30
N ILE A 623 -9.02 -16.65 -28.91
CA ILE A 623 -9.42 -17.49 -30.03
C ILE A 623 -9.42 -16.64 -31.27
N ALA A 624 -8.32 -16.71 -32.02
CA ALA A 624 -8.03 -15.81 -33.15
C ALA A 624 -9.09 -15.90 -34.27
N GLU A 625 -9.60 -17.08 -34.52
CA GLU A 625 -10.59 -17.35 -35.61
C GLU A 625 -11.89 -16.60 -35.36
N ASN A 626 -12.25 -16.36 -34.12
CA ASN A 626 -13.49 -15.70 -33.73
C ASN A 626 -13.37 -14.16 -33.67
N CYS A 627 -12.14 -13.64 -33.64
CA CYS A 627 -11.90 -12.23 -33.43
C CYS A 627 -12.30 -11.35 -34.63
N THR A 628 -13.10 -10.32 -34.34
CA THR A 628 -13.54 -9.31 -35.32
C THR A 628 -12.80 -8.01 -35.26
N GLN A 629 -11.82 -7.89 -34.36
CA GLN A 629 -11.04 -6.65 -34.10
C GLN A 629 -11.93 -5.48 -33.64
N CYS A 630 -12.98 -5.72 -32.88
CA CYS A 630 -13.81 -4.64 -32.32
C CYS A 630 -13.11 -3.81 -31.24
N MET A 631 -12.02 -4.30 -30.64
CA MET A 631 -11.20 -3.66 -29.62
C MET A 631 -11.90 -3.42 -28.27
N GLU A 632 -13.13 -3.88 -28.08
CA GLU A 632 -13.90 -3.67 -26.86
C GLU A 632 -13.24 -4.30 -25.63
N CYS A 633 -12.67 -5.53 -25.79
CA CYS A 633 -11.96 -6.21 -24.73
C CYS A 633 -10.72 -5.44 -24.25
N ILE A 634 -10.02 -4.75 -25.14
CA ILE A 634 -8.84 -3.94 -24.82
C ILE A 634 -9.26 -2.68 -24.08
N THR A 635 -10.33 -2.01 -24.55
CA THR A 635 -10.87 -0.79 -23.94
C THR A 635 -11.48 -1.05 -22.57
N ALA A 636 -12.11 -2.22 -22.36
CA ALA A 636 -12.72 -2.59 -21.10
C ALA A 636 -11.70 -3.06 -20.04
N CYS A 637 -10.48 -3.42 -20.45
CA CYS A 637 -9.49 -3.94 -19.52
C CYS A 637 -8.99 -2.85 -18.55
N PRO A 638 -9.28 -2.95 -17.23
CA PRO A 638 -8.91 -1.91 -16.26
C PRO A 638 -7.39 -1.83 -16.02
N ASP A 639 -6.65 -2.89 -16.37
CA ASP A 639 -5.22 -3.03 -16.13
C ASP A 639 -4.37 -2.94 -17.41
N THR A 640 -4.97 -2.62 -18.56
CA THR A 640 -4.29 -2.59 -19.87
C THR A 640 -3.51 -3.88 -20.18
N ALA A 641 -4.05 -5.01 -19.73
CA ALA A 641 -3.39 -6.31 -19.75
C ALA A 641 -3.49 -7.06 -21.08
N LEU A 642 -4.13 -6.47 -22.10
CA LEU A 642 -4.35 -7.06 -23.42
C LEU A 642 -3.61 -6.26 -24.50
N PRO A 643 -2.25 -6.29 -24.55
CA PRO A 643 -1.54 -5.73 -25.66
C PRO A 643 -1.95 -6.41 -26.97
N ASN A 644 -1.92 -5.66 -28.05
CA ASN A 644 -2.29 -6.15 -29.37
C ASN A 644 -1.31 -5.69 -30.43
N THR A 645 -1.22 -6.42 -31.53
CA THR A 645 -0.36 -6.08 -32.64
C THR A 645 -0.99 -6.44 -33.97
N SER A 646 -0.53 -5.76 -35.00
CA SER A 646 -0.82 -6.11 -36.40
C SER A 646 0.52 -6.18 -37.14
N GLN A 647 0.80 -7.32 -37.75
CA GLN A 647 2.05 -7.61 -38.42
C GLN A 647 1.79 -8.14 -39.83
N ASP A 648 2.72 -7.93 -40.74
CA ASP A 648 2.70 -8.62 -42.04
C ASP A 648 3.12 -10.08 -41.87
N VAL A 649 2.75 -10.91 -42.86
CA VAL A 649 3.00 -12.35 -42.81
C VAL A 649 4.47 -12.67 -42.86
N GLU A 650 5.25 -11.96 -43.71
CA GLU A 650 6.70 -12.16 -43.85
C GLU A 650 7.43 -11.92 -42.54
N THR A 651 7.09 -10.81 -41.86
CA THR A 651 7.72 -10.44 -40.56
C THR A 651 7.52 -11.53 -39.51
N ILE A 652 6.31 -12.10 -39.41
CA ILE A 652 6.04 -13.18 -38.46
C ILE A 652 6.84 -14.42 -38.81
N LEU A 653 6.81 -14.88 -40.03
CA LEU A 653 7.54 -16.08 -40.46
C LEU A 653 9.06 -15.90 -40.33
N SER A 654 9.57 -14.74 -40.70
CA SER A 654 11.00 -14.42 -40.60
C SER A 654 11.46 -14.32 -39.14
N THR A 655 10.67 -13.74 -38.23
CA THR A 655 10.97 -13.66 -36.82
C THR A 655 11.00 -15.03 -36.19
N ALA A 656 10.02 -15.89 -36.51
CA ALA A 656 10.00 -17.29 -36.05
C ALA A 656 11.27 -18.05 -36.48
N ALA A 657 11.63 -17.92 -37.76
CA ALA A 657 12.81 -18.60 -38.29
C ALA A 657 14.12 -18.07 -37.67
N ARG A 658 14.31 -16.75 -37.56
CA ARG A 658 15.54 -16.12 -37.05
C ARG A 658 15.79 -16.43 -35.58
N ASN A 659 14.75 -16.34 -34.77
CA ASN A 659 14.90 -16.32 -33.32
C ASN A 659 14.75 -17.70 -32.65
N TYR A 660 14.07 -18.65 -33.31
CA TYR A 660 13.65 -19.87 -32.63
C TYR A 660 14.12 -21.18 -33.32
N ILE A 661 14.70 -21.11 -34.50
CA ILE A 661 15.26 -22.30 -35.15
C ILE A 661 16.70 -22.52 -34.69
N ASN A 662 16.97 -23.66 -34.08
CA ASN A 662 18.27 -23.96 -33.46
C ASN A 662 19.36 -24.29 -34.49
N ASN A 663 19.01 -25.01 -35.57
CA ASN A 663 19.97 -25.38 -36.62
C ASN A 663 20.32 -24.20 -37.53
N PRO A 664 21.56 -23.65 -37.51
CA PRO A 664 21.93 -22.45 -38.27
C PRO A 664 21.83 -22.62 -39.79
N GLU A 665 22.16 -23.79 -40.33
CA GLU A 665 22.14 -24.04 -41.78
C GLU A 665 20.71 -24.17 -42.29
N GLU A 666 19.86 -24.89 -41.57
CA GLU A 666 18.46 -25.04 -41.93
C GLU A 666 17.66 -23.74 -41.70
N ARG A 667 18.10 -22.95 -40.71
CA ARG A 667 17.54 -21.56 -40.49
C ARG A 667 17.73 -20.69 -41.72
N VAL A 668 18.93 -20.70 -42.34
CA VAL A 668 19.18 -19.94 -43.57
C VAL A 668 18.35 -20.47 -44.72
N THR A 669 18.25 -21.81 -44.84
CA THR A 669 17.42 -22.44 -45.88
C THR A 669 15.94 -22.08 -45.73
N LEU A 670 15.44 -22.10 -44.48
CA LEU A 670 14.06 -21.72 -44.16
C LEU A 670 13.79 -20.23 -44.46
N LEU A 671 14.70 -19.34 -44.08
CA LEU A 671 14.59 -17.91 -44.37
C LEU A 671 14.52 -17.62 -45.91
N GLN A 672 15.26 -18.40 -46.72
CA GLN A 672 15.17 -18.31 -48.19
C GLN A 672 13.84 -18.81 -48.75
N ALA A 673 13.17 -19.75 -48.07
CA ALA A 673 11.88 -20.28 -48.48
C ALA A 673 10.69 -19.37 -48.05
N ILE A 674 10.87 -18.46 -47.09
CA ILE A 674 9.79 -17.64 -46.52
C ILE A 674 9.00 -16.85 -47.58
N PRO A 675 9.61 -16.19 -48.61
CA PRO A 675 8.79 -15.48 -49.58
C PRO A 675 7.79 -16.34 -50.33
N GLU A 676 8.16 -17.60 -50.61
CA GLU A 676 7.25 -18.55 -51.27
C GLU A 676 6.20 -19.08 -50.29
N ILE A 677 6.60 -19.36 -49.06
CA ILE A 677 5.66 -19.77 -47.99
C ILE A 677 4.63 -18.66 -47.74
N GLU A 678 5.09 -17.39 -47.65
CA GLU A 678 4.21 -16.26 -47.48
C GLU A 678 3.18 -16.16 -48.62
N LYS A 679 3.63 -16.20 -49.83
CA LYS A 679 2.76 -16.13 -51.00
C LYS A 679 1.69 -17.20 -51.00
N GLN A 680 2.10 -18.45 -50.79
CA GLN A 680 1.16 -19.59 -50.72
C GLN A 680 0.25 -19.51 -49.51
N SER A 681 0.76 -19.05 -48.37
CA SER A 681 -0.06 -18.80 -47.17
C SER A 681 -1.17 -17.78 -47.47
N ARG A 682 -0.87 -16.67 -48.11
CA ARG A 682 -1.83 -15.63 -48.49
C ARG A 682 -2.92 -16.19 -49.44
N GLU A 683 -2.51 -16.99 -50.45
CA GLU A 683 -3.46 -17.64 -51.35
C GLU A 683 -4.45 -18.51 -50.56
N GLN A 684 -3.95 -19.39 -49.67
CA GLN A 684 -4.79 -20.24 -48.83
C GLN A 684 -5.64 -19.44 -47.82
N MET A 685 -5.12 -18.36 -47.26
CA MET A 685 -5.88 -17.47 -46.39
C MET A 685 -7.07 -16.85 -47.13
N VAL A 686 -6.86 -16.38 -48.37
CA VAL A 686 -7.93 -15.81 -49.21
C VAL A 686 -8.98 -16.88 -49.53
N GLU A 687 -8.55 -18.08 -49.91
CA GLU A 687 -9.44 -19.22 -50.17
C GLU A 687 -10.26 -19.60 -48.95
N SER A 688 -9.63 -19.67 -47.78
CA SER A 688 -10.29 -19.92 -46.48
C SER A 688 -11.38 -18.88 -46.20
N VAL A 689 -11.07 -17.59 -46.35
CA VAL A 689 -12.02 -16.49 -46.17
C VAL A 689 -13.19 -16.59 -47.13
N GLN A 690 -12.95 -16.93 -48.41
CA GLN A 690 -14.00 -17.09 -49.43
C GLN A 690 -14.89 -18.32 -49.13
N ALA A 691 -14.29 -19.42 -48.71
CA ALA A 691 -14.95 -20.66 -48.33
C ALA A 691 -15.65 -20.58 -46.97
N LYS A 692 -15.40 -19.55 -46.16
CA LYS A 692 -15.83 -19.41 -44.75
C LYS A 692 -15.42 -20.63 -43.90
N SER A 693 -14.17 -21.10 -44.12
CA SER A 693 -13.66 -22.30 -43.45
C SER A 693 -12.95 -22.02 -42.13
N ASP A 694 -12.62 -20.77 -41.89
CA ASP A 694 -11.94 -20.27 -40.68
C ASP A 694 -10.69 -21.10 -40.29
N LYS A 695 -9.92 -21.55 -41.30
CA LYS A 695 -8.73 -22.37 -41.11
C LYS A 695 -7.66 -21.59 -40.36
N PRO A 696 -7.09 -22.12 -39.25
CA PRO A 696 -6.06 -21.45 -38.52
C PRO A 696 -4.83 -21.15 -39.39
N PHE A 697 -4.19 -19.97 -39.17
CA PHE A 697 -2.97 -19.58 -39.88
C PHE A 697 -1.85 -20.61 -39.67
N SER A 698 -1.73 -21.13 -38.43
CA SER A 698 -0.77 -22.18 -38.05
C SER A 698 -0.89 -23.45 -38.91
N ASP A 699 -2.12 -23.86 -39.20
CA ASP A 699 -2.38 -25.05 -39.99
C ASP A 699 -1.96 -24.85 -41.45
N ILE A 700 -2.25 -23.66 -41.96
CA ILE A 700 -1.80 -23.28 -43.31
C ILE A 700 -0.29 -23.34 -43.42
N VAL A 701 0.43 -22.73 -42.48
CA VAL A 701 1.90 -22.73 -42.48
C VAL A 701 2.46 -24.15 -42.29
N SER A 702 1.88 -24.93 -41.37
CA SER A 702 2.32 -26.28 -41.11
C SER A 702 2.24 -27.20 -42.34
N GLU A 703 1.13 -27.09 -43.09
CA GLU A 703 0.98 -27.82 -44.35
C GLU A 703 2.04 -27.45 -45.38
N LEU A 704 2.28 -26.14 -45.54
CA LEU A 704 3.28 -25.67 -46.52
C LEU A 704 4.69 -26.07 -46.13
N VAL A 705 5.04 -25.93 -44.88
CA VAL A 705 6.38 -26.27 -44.36
C VAL A 705 6.64 -27.78 -44.39
N SER A 706 5.61 -28.60 -44.20
CA SER A 706 5.73 -30.06 -44.32
C SER A 706 6.19 -30.53 -45.71
N GLY A 707 5.86 -29.76 -46.77
CA GLY A 707 6.25 -30.01 -48.15
C GLY A 707 7.67 -29.59 -48.54
N LEU A 708 8.44 -28.97 -47.68
CA LEU A 708 9.80 -28.52 -47.96
C LEU A 708 10.77 -29.71 -47.99
N GLU A 709 11.54 -29.84 -49.08
CA GLU A 709 12.41 -31.01 -49.27
C GLU A 709 13.82 -30.91 -48.58
N ASN A 710 14.31 -29.70 -48.34
CA ASN A 710 15.69 -29.46 -47.89
C ASN A 710 15.81 -29.08 -46.41
N ILE A 711 14.84 -29.41 -45.62
CA ILE A 711 14.76 -29.13 -44.18
C ILE A 711 14.34 -30.39 -43.42
N SER A 712 15.00 -30.68 -42.31
CA SER A 712 14.70 -31.85 -41.49
C SER A 712 13.31 -31.79 -40.89
N ASP A 713 12.73 -32.94 -40.60
CA ASP A 713 11.41 -33.03 -39.95
C ASP A 713 11.44 -32.44 -38.56
N GLU A 714 12.60 -32.39 -37.88
CA GLU A 714 12.80 -31.74 -36.57
C GLU A 714 12.62 -30.23 -36.69
N THR A 715 13.30 -29.58 -37.64
CA THR A 715 13.20 -28.13 -37.89
C THR A 715 11.80 -27.75 -38.40
N LYS A 716 11.17 -28.59 -39.24
CA LYS A 716 9.76 -28.37 -39.64
C LYS A 716 8.82 -28.37 -38.46
N LYS A 717 9.00 -29.33 -37.55
CA LYS A 717 8.20 -29.44 -36.34
C LYS A 717 8.46 -28.27 -35.37
N GLU A 718 9.73 -27.88 -35.23
CA GLU A 718 10.11 -26.73 -34.39
C GLU A 718 9.46 -25.44 -34.91
N PHE A 719 9.57 -25.14 -36.18
CA PHE A 719 8.98 -23.95 -36.81
C PHE A 719 7.46 -23.94 -36.73
N SER A 720 6.82 -25.03 -37.12
CA SER A 720 5.36 -25.16 -37.03
C SER A 720 4.86 -25.06 -35.60
N GLY A 721 5.62 -25.60 -34.64
CA GLY A 721 5.30 -25.54 -33.22
C GLY A 721 5.36 -24.13 -32.65
N ILE A 722 6.30 -23.28 -33.12
CA ILE A 722 6.35 -21.86 -32.73
C ILE A 722 5.17 -21.10 -33.33
N ILE A 723 4.87 -21.27 -34.61
CA ILE A 723 3.73 -20.59 -35.24
C ILE A 723 2.39 -21.00 -34.57
N ALA A 724 2.26 -22.26 -34.17
CA ALA A 724 1.06 -22.76 -33.48
C ALA A 724 0.85 -22.12 -32.08
N GLN A 725 1.91 -21.59 -31.45
CA GLN A 725 1.79 -20.89 -30.17
C GLN A 725 1.33 -19.43 -30.33
N LEU A 726 1.33 -18.89 -31.55
CA LEU A 726 0.96 -17.52 -31.84
C LEU A 726 -0.53 -17.42 -32.18
N PRO A 727 -1.34 -16.67 -31.43
CA PRO A 727 -2.76 -16.52 -31.70
C PRO A 727 -3.00 -15.45 -32.79
N LEU A 728 -2.96 -15.85 -34.06
CA LEU A 728 -2.94 -14.95 -35.23
C LEU A 728 -4.27 -14.94 -35.98
N ALA A 729 -4.99 -13.85 -35.93
CA ALA A 729 -6.29 -13.65 -36.56
C ALA A 729 -6.16 -13.04 -37.97
N TYR A 730 -6.90 -13.56 -38.94
CA TYR A 730 -7.03 -13.00 -40.28
C TYR A 730 -8.44 -13.09 -40.85
N SER A 731 -9.18 -14.18 -40.57
CA SER A 731 -10.41 -14.51 -41.29
C SER A 731 -11.56 -13.50 -41.08
N ASN A 732 -11.72 -13.04 -39.85
CA ASN A 732 -12.78 -12.10 -39.47
C ASN A 732 -12.32 -10.67 -39.23
N VAL A 733 -11.00 -10.37 -39.33
CA VAL A 733 -10.43 -9.03 -39.10
C VAL A 733 -10.40 -8.23 -40.42
N THR A 734 -11.54 -7.71 -40.78
CA THR A 734 -11.75 -7.07 -42.09
C THR A 734 -10.79 -5.92 -42.37
N ALA A 735 -10.50 -5.08 -41.37
CA ALA A 735 -9.68 -3.89 -41.54
C ALA A 735 -8.18 -4.21 -41.67
N ILE A 736 -7.72 -5.35 -41.19
CA ILE A 736 -6.30 -5.75 -41.23
C ILE A 736 -6.00 -6.66 -42.40
N PHE A 737 -6.86 -7.66 -42.68
CA PHE A 737 -6.63 -8.61 -43.76
C PHE A 737 -7.58 -8.43 -44.93
N ARG A 738 -8.89 -8.74 -44.76
CA ARG A 738 -9.81 -8.90 -45.86
C ARG A 738 -9.95 -7.71 -46.81
N ALA A 739 -10.12 -6.49 -46.26
CA ALA A 739 -10.29 -5.30 -47.06
C ALA A 739 -8.95 -4.83 -47.65
N VAL A 740 -7.86 -4.99 -46.92
CA VAL A 740 -6.53 -4.61 -47.38
C VAL A 740 -6.04 -5.54 -48.47
N GLU A 741 -6.11 -6.84 -48.29
CA GLU A 741 -5.71 -7.86 -49.26
C GLU A 741 -6.51 -7.77 -50.58
N LYS A 742 -7.82 -7.49 -50.49
CA LYS A 742 -8.68 -7.28 -51.64
C LYS A 742 -8.29 -6.01 -52.44
N LYS A 743 -7.91 -4.94 -51.75
CA LYS A 743 -7.55 -3.64 -52.36
C LYS A 743 -6.11 -3.62 -52.89
N SER A 744 -5.22 -4.25 -52.15
CA SER A 744 -3.79 -4.28 -52.40
C SER A 744 -3.24 -5.66 -52.06
N PRO A 745 -3.33 -6.66 -52.99
CA PRO A 745 -2.84 -8.00 -52.74
C PRO A 745 -1.39 -8.01 -52.22
N GLY A 746 -1.11 -8.80 -51.22
CA GLY A 746 0.18 -8.86 -50.52
C GLY A 746 0.34 -7.92 -49.31
N ASN A 747 -0.61 -7.02 -49.07
CA ASN A 747 -0.52 -6.05 -47.94
C ASN A 747 -1.43 -6.39 -46.75
N GLY A 748 -2.26 -7.42 -46.82
CA GLY A 748 -3.06 -7.87 -45.67
C GLY A 748 -2.18 -8.43 -44.57
N GLY A 749 -2.45 -8.04 -43.33
CA GLY A 749 -1.70 -8.47 -42.14
C GLY A 749 -2.43 -9.46 -41.27
N LEU A 750 -1.77 -9.88 -40.21
CA LEU A 750 -2.29 -10.71 -39.14
C LEU A 750 -2.49 -9.86 -37.87
N PHE A 751 -3.56 -10.09 -37.16
CA PHE A 751 -3.87 -9.40 -35.91
C PHE A 751 -3.77 -10.35 -34.74
N SER A 752 -3.25 -9.88 -33.60
CA SER A 752 -3.19 -10.68 -32.40
C SER A 752 -3.46 -9.88 -31.15
N ILE A 753 -4.03 -10.53 -30.15
CA ILE A 753 -4.16 -10.04 -28.78
C ILE A 753 -3.40 -10.99 -27.87
N PHE A 754 -2.56 -10.42 -27.03
CA PHE A 754 -1.79 -11.17 -26.03
C PHE A 754 -2.34 -10.90 -24.63
N VAL A 755 -2.10 -11.81 -23.72
CA VAL A 755 -2.46 -11.63 -22.31
C VAL A 755 -1.18 -11.46 -21.51
N SER A 756 -0.95 -10.26 -20.98
CA SER A 756 0.22 -9.94 -20.19
C SER A 756 0.07 -10.30 -18.70
N ASP A 757 1.17 -10.23 -17.98
CA ASP A 757 1.19 -10.44 -16.51
C ASP A 757 0.40 -9.38 -15.73
N LEU A 758 0.02 -8.28 -16.38
CA LEU A 758 -0.89 -7.29 -15.82
C LEU A 758 -2.31 -7.84 -15.62
N CYS A 759 -2.67 -8.94 -16.31
CA CYS A 759 -3.98 -9.56 -16.20
C CYS A 759 -4.26 -10.04 -14.76
N LYS A 760 -5.43 -9.69 -14.23
CA LYS A 760 -5.91 -10.09 -12.90
C LYS A 760 -6.98 -11.18 -12.91
N GLY A 761 -7.34 -11.71 -14.10
CA GLY A 761 -8.36 -12.73 -14.22
C GLY A 761 -9.78 -12.23 -13.88
N CYS A 762 -10.07 -10.95 -14.05
CA CYS A 762 -11.37 -10.36 -13.68
C CYS A 762 -12.53 -10.75 -14.61
N GLY A 763 -12.24 -11.24 -15.82
CA GLY A 763 -13.26 -11.68 -16.81
C GLY A 763 -13.95 -10.56 -17.58
N GLU A 764 -13.70 -9.28 -17.32
CA GLU A 764 -14.35 -8.13 -18.01
C GLU A 764 -14.20 -8.21 -19.53
N CYS A 765 -13.00 -8.55 -20.00
CA CYS A 765 -12.73 -8.68 -21.44
C CYS A 765 -13.54 -9.79 -22.10
N VAL A 766 -13.79 -10.88 -21.40
CA VAL A 766 -14.63 -12.00 -21.89
C VAL A 766 -16.10 -11.59 -21.90
N GLN A 767 -16.55 -10.86 -20.88
CA GLN A 767 -17.92 -10.37 -20.78
C GLN A 767 -18.28 -9.44 -21.95
N VAL A 768 -17.40 -8.46 -22.26
CA VAL A 768 -17.66 -7.52 -23.38
C VAL A 768 -17.45 -8.16 -24.75
N CYS A 769 -16.63 -9.21 -24.84
CA CYS A 769 -16.46 -9.98 -26.07
C CYS A 769 -17.77 -10.72 -26.45
N GLY A 770 -18.52 -11.16 -25.47
CA GLY A 770 -19.89 -11.69 -25.61
C GLY A 770 -20.04 -12.71 -26.74
N ASP A 771 -20.99 -12.47 -27.64
CA ASP A 771 -21.36 -13.39 -28.74
C ASP A 771 -20.23 -13.61 -29.77
N HIS A 772 -19.16 -12.79 -29.75
CA HIS A 772 -18.00 -13.03 -30.61
C HIS A 772 -17.20 -14.26 -30.18
N ASP A 773 -17.26 -14.59 -28.88
CA ASP A 773 -16.58 -15.74 -28.28
C ASP A 773 -15.09 -15.85 -28.68
N ALA A 774 -14.43 -14.69 -28.82
CA ALA A 774 -13.03 -14.63 -29.17
C ALA A 774 -12.11 -14.66 -27.93
N LEU A 775 -12.68 -14.62 -26.70
CA LEU A 775 -11.98 -14.75 -25.43
C LEU A 775 -12.77 -15.68 -24.50
N ARG A 776 -12.09 -16.63 -23.89
CA ARG A 776 -12.66 -17.54 -22.89
C ARG A 776 -11.79 -17.61 -21.66
N MET A 777 -12.39 -17.55 -20.46
CA MET A 777 -11.65 -17.78 -19.21
C MET A 777 -11.27 -19.26 -19.10
N THR A 778 -10.00 -19.50 -18.78
CA THR A 778 -9.41 -20.83 -18.62
C THR A 778 -8.59 -20.86 -17.33
N VAL A 779 -8.61 -21.98 -16.62
CA VAL A 779 -7.79 -22.18 -15.43
C VAL A 779 -6.31 -22.11 -15.84
N GLU A 780 -5.55 -21.32 -15.09
CA GLU A 780 -4.12 -21.13 -15.33
C GLU A 780 -3.35 -22.42 -15.06
N THR A 781 -2.52 -22.83 -16.02
CA THR A 781 -1.62 -23.97 -15.93
C THR A 781 -0.20 -23.52 -16.30
N GLU A 782 0.81 -24.27 -15.92
CA GLU A 782 2.20 -23.98 -16.30
C GLU A 782 2.40 -23.98 -17.83
N GLU A 783 1.74 -24.91 -18.53
CA GLU A 783 1.77 -25.01 -19.99
C GLU A 783 1.14 -23.78 -20.64
N LEU A 784 -0.02 -23.33 -20.15
CA LEU A 784 -0.67 -22.10 -20.63
C LEU A 784 0.19 -20.87 -20.39
N ASN A 785 0.82 -20.77 -19.22
CA ASN A 785 1.72 -19.66 -18.91
C ASN A 785 2.96 -19.62 -19.80
N ALA A 786 3.53 -20.78 -20.10
CA ALA A 786 4.65 -20.89 -21.04
C ALA A 786 4.24 -20.42 -22.45
N GLN A 787 3.07 -20.82 -22.91
CA GLN A 787 2.50 -20.39 -24.21
C GLN A 787 2.26 -18.87 -24.24
N LEU A 788 1.68 -18.30 -23.19
CA LEU A 788 1.43 -16.85 -23.10
C LEU A 788 2.75 -16.07 -23.08
N THR A 789 3.77 -16.59 -22.39
CA THR A 789 5.11 -16.00 -22.35
C THR A 789 5.77 -16.01 -23.73
N THR A 790 5.74 -17.12 -24.44
CA THR A 790 6.26 -17.22 -25.82
C THR A 790 5.61 -16.20 -26.73
N ALA A 791 4.28 -16.08 -26.68
CA ALA A 791 3.54 -15.13 -27.49
C ALA A 791 3.88 -13.67 -27.17
N GLN A 792 4.19 -13.32 -25.92
CA GLN A 792 4.61 -11.97 -25.54
C GLN A 792 6.04 -11.64 -26.01
N ILE A 793 6.95 -12.57 -25.95
CA ILE A 793 8.36 -12.37 -26.35
C ILE A 793 8.47 -12.22 -27.87
N PHE A 794 7.65 -12.98 -28.61
CA PHE A 794 7.58 -12.93 -30.06
C PHE A 794 7.14 -11.57 -30.59
#